data_1b00db187412e6034325f8ccde546328
#
_entry.id   1b00db187412e6034325f8ccde546328
#
_cell.length_a   1.000
_cell.length_b   1.000
_cell.length_c   1.000
_cell.angle_alpha   90.00
_cell.angle_beta   90.00
_cell.angle_gamma   90.00
#
_symmetry.space_group_name_H-M   'P 1'
#
loop_
_entity.id
_entity.type
_entity.pdbx_description
1 polymer ?
#
loop_
_entity_poly.entity_id
_entity_poly.type
_entity_poly.pdbx_seq_one_letter_code
_entity_poly.pdbx_strand_id
1 'polypeptide(L)'
;MTNTAADHSSPDRLVAGPARALDAHAGILPELTEWAAAHVPDGSKLDGAQLAAIFAHSRHLQGLARAHPQSITEILSGSAGDVVAKAMAELEAAASEITEETAMIKAIRRLRQQSALAVALADMAGIAPVETQMGWLSAAAESALRAAVTYLFRRAARRGQIADETVITAPGMAGCGWVVLALGKLGAGELNYSSDIDLILLHDPIDNPLTDPETTQATYVGMTRDLVRLLSTSTGDGIGWRVDLRLRPDPGATAVSIQREAALGYYESIARTWERAAFIRARPVAGDIAMGEQFLADIQPFVWRRTLDYTVMDDMKVMLRRPTGATGWEGFNLKTGPNGIRSIEFLTHVLQLVGGGRVETLRDGSTLPALAALATEQWISEAQRDRLSTLYLELRRAEHRLQMMADAQTHALPRSMEGIGEAACFMGHEGDRPFLQALETVLAEVGANTTHRLFGDEDDDDGADAPPLEDSDRLAVWLEGRGFSRPADIAAILSGWTAGRIAATRGERSRALLGRIIPPMISHLSSAADPDAAFAAFAGFVEGLPASVQIFSLLDHNRDLTRLLGDVLVLSPRLGTTLRNHPMLFDLVLFRDFFAPLPDADSFETELRDGISDMPVESALELITRKTRERRFRAEVQGLSGVADRVTVGCALSDGAEAVIRVVRDLARTDMERRHGAIEGDILVLAMGRLGQRDLTATSDLDLVFAWDADRKSTRLNSSH
;
A
#
# COMPACT_ATOMS: atom_id res chain seq x y z
N MET A 1 -14.96 -19.26 -17.34
CA MET A 1 -13.97 -18.15 -17.45
C MET A 1 -13.45 -18.19 -18.89
N THR A 2 -14.06 -17.40 -19.74
CA THR A 2 -13.75 -17.35 -21.17
C THR A 2 -12.50 -16.49 -21.35
N ASN A 3 -11.42 -17.16 -21.74
CA ASN A 3 -10.15 -16.56 -22.11
C ASN A 3 -10.35 -15.85 -23.47
N THR A 4 -10.71 -14.59 -23.47
CA THR A 4 -10.67 -13.75 -24.67
C THR A 4 -9.21 -13.50 -24.98
N ALA A 5 -8.69 -14.23 -25.99
CA ALA A 5 -7.41 -13.91 -26.61
C ALA A 5 -7.45 -12.43 -27.02
N ALA A 6 -6.67 -11.59 -26.34
CA ALA A 6 -6.59 -10.17 -26.61
C ALA A 6 -6.11 -9.99 -28.05
N ASP A 7 -6.91 -9.31 -28.84
CA ASP A 7 -6.58 -8.94 -30.22
C ASP A 7 -5.30 -8.08 -30.23
N HIS A 8 -4.20 -8.61 -30.71
CA HIS A 8 -2.88 -7.97 -30.71
C HIS A 8 -2.70 -6.91 -31.82
N SER A 9 -3.76 -6.60 -32.59
CA SER A 9 -3.68 -5.77 -33.80
C SER A 9 -4.24 -4.34 -33.66
N SER A 10 -4.57 -3.85 -32.44
CA SER A 10 -5.04 -2.47 -32.26
C SER A 10 -3.90 -1.46 -32.38
N PRO A 11 -4.00 -0.45 -33.27
CA PRO A 11 -2.97 0.59 -33.45
C PRO A 11 -2.76 1.50 -32.23
N ASP A 12 -3.66 1.45 -31.25
CA ASP A 12 -3.65 2.31 -30.06
C ASP A 12 -2.87 1.71 -28.88
N ARG A 13 -2.22 0.54 -29.05
CA ARG A 13 -1.44 -0.10 -28.00
C ARG A 13 -0.01 0.37 -27.99
N LEU A 14 0.56 0.56 -26.81
CA LEU A 14 1.96 0.95 -26.63
C LEU A 14 2.94 -0.10 -27.12
N VAL A 15 2.58 -1.38 -27.03
CA VAL A 15 3.32 -2.50 -27.62
C VAL A 15 2.41 -3.18 -28.66
N ALA A 16 2.66 -2.89 -29.94
CA ALA A 16 1.79 -3.28 -31.04
C ALA A 16 1.98 -4.73 -31.52
N GLY A 17 3.15 -5.34 -31.24
CA GLY A 17 3.43 -6.70 -31.69
C GLY A 17 4.89 -7.13 -31.48
N PRO A 18 5.36 -8.16 -32.16
CA PRO A 18 6.78 -8.53 -32.20
C PRO A 18 7.61 -7.45 -32.87
N ALA A 19 8.93 -7.46 -32.61
CA ALA A 19 9.85 -6.48 -33.20
C ALA A 19 9.82 -6.51 -34.74
N ARG A 20 9.90 -5.32 -35.35
CA ARG A 20 10.00 -5.16 -36.83
C ARG A 20 11.43 -4.84 -37.18
N ALA A 21 11.91 -5.40 -38.32
CA ALA A 21 13.25 -5.09 -38.83
C ALA A 21 13.33 -3.64 -39.34
N LEU A 22 14.51 -3.05 -39.24
CA LEU A 22 14.87 -1.76 -39.83
C LEU A 22 15.72 -1.95 -41.07
N ASP A 23 15.68 -0.99 -42.00
CA ASP A 23 16.56 -0.97 -43.18
C ASP A 23 18.03 -0.99 -42.79
N ALA A 24 18.39 -0.35 -41.68
CA ALA A 24 19.75 -0.37 -41.11
C ALA A 24 20.28 -1.77 -40.78
N HIS A 25 19.37 -2.75 -40.60
CA HIS A 25 19.70 -4.15 -40.31
C HIS A 25 19.87 -5.02 -41.56
N ALA A 26 19.64 -4.49 -42.80
CA ALA A 26 19.60 -5.25 -44.02
C ALA A 26 20.85 -6.12 -44.26
N GLY A 27 22.02 -5.66 -43.80
CA GLY A 27 23.29 -6.38 -43.95
C GLY A 27 23.44 -7.64 -43.08
N ILE A 28 22.76 -7.69 -41.92
CA ILE A 28 22.89 -8.82 -40.97
C ILE A 28 21.68 -9.74 -40.95
N LEU A 29 20.54 -9.29 -41.47
CA LEU A 29 19.28 -10.04 -41.44
C LEU A 29 19.34 -11.38 -42.14
N PRO A 30 20.00 -11.56 -43.34
CA PRO A 30 20.02 -12.84 -44.02
C PRO A 30 20.65 -13.94 -43.15
N GLU A 31 21.82 -13.70 -42.57
CA GLU A 31 22.52 -14.67 -41.71
C GLU A 31 21.70 -14.96 -40.44
N LEU A 32 21.12 -13.93 -39.81
CA LEU A 32 20.28 -14.10 -38.60
C LEU A 32 19.02 -14.88 -38.93
N THR A 33 18.40 -14.66 -40.09
CA THR A 33 17.17 -15.38 -40.50
C THR A 33 17.45 -16.86 -40.73
N GLU A 34 18.56 -17.20 -41.42
CA GLU A 34 18.95 -18.58 -41.62
C GLU A 34 19.21 -19.27 -40.26
N TRP A 35 19.97 -18.64 -39.39
CA TRP A 35 20.24 -19.16 -38.07
C TRP A 35 18.95 -19.29 -37.21
N ALA A 36 18.09 -18.29 -37.22
CA ALA A 36 16.84 -18.27 -36.44
C ALA A 36 15.88 -19.37 -36.95
N ALA A 37 15.73 -19.53 -38.25
CA ALA A 37 14.85 -20.53 -38.84
C ALA A 37 15.19 -21.96 -38.42
N ALA A 38 16.47 -22.26 -38.16
CA ALA A 38 16.89 -23.57 -37.66
C ALA A 38 16.46 -23.87 -36.23
N HIS A 39 16.00 -22.86 -35.44
CA HIS A 39 15.63 -22.99 -34.03
C HIS A 39 14.15 -22.72 -33.77
N VAL A 40 13.38 -22.26 -34.76
CA VAL A 40 11.94 -22.03 -34.65
C VAL A 40 11.18 -23.31 -34.88
N PRO A 41 10.42 -23.83 -33.91
CA PRO A 41 9.62 -25.03 -34.13
C PRO A 41 8.41 -24.75 -35.03
N ASP A 42 7.96 -25.81 -35.74
CA ASP A 42 6.74 -25.74 -36.54
C ASP A 42 5.54 -25.35 -35.71
N GLY A 43 4.72 -24.41 -36.22
CA GLY A 43 3.55 -23.91 -35.53
C GLY A 43 3.82 -22.85 -34.46
N SER A 44 5.06 -22.37 -34.34
CA SER A 44 5.42 -21.25 -33.48
C SER A 44 4.67 -19.96 -33.86
N LYS A 45 4.41 -19.09 -32.86
CA LYS A 45 3.84 -17.77 -33.09
C LYS A 45 4.82 -16.76 -33.71
N LEU A 46 6.12 -17.02 -33.61
CA LEU A 46 7.17 -16.27 -34.32
C LEU A 46 7.76 -17.12 -35.44
N ASP A 47 8.02 -16.51 -36.58
CA ASP A 47 8.81 -17.10 -37.65
C ASP A 47 10.30 -16.72 -37.54
N GLY A 48 11.12 -17.30 -38.43
CA GLY A 48 12.56 -17.06 -38.46
C GLY A 48 12.92 -15.58 -38.72
N ALA A 49 12.13 -14.89 -39.56
CA ALA A 49 12.37 -13.49 -39.90
C ALA A 49 12.04 -12.57 -38.71
N GLN A 50 10.96 -12.84 -38.00
CA GLN A 50 10.59 -12.10 -36.78
C GLN A 50 11.62 -12.32 -35.67
N LEU A 51 12.10 -13.54 -35.47
CA LEU A 51 13.15 -13.85 -34.50
C LEU A 51 14.48 -13.17 -34.88
N ALA A 52 14.82 -13.14 -36.16
CA ALA A 52 15.98 -12.40 -36.65
C ALA A 52 15.88 -10.90 -36.43
N ALA A 53 14.68 -10.31 -36.63
CA ALA A 53 14.43 -8.90 -36.31
C ALA A 53 14.65 -8.58 -34.83
N ILE A 54 14.18 -9.43 -33.90
CA ILE A 54 14.41 -9.30 -32.48
C ILE A 54 15.91 -9.25 -32.16
N PHE A 55 16.68 -10.16 -32.71
CA PHE A 55 18.12 -10.26 -32.50
C PHE A 55 18.91 -9.13 -33.18
N ALA A 56 18.41 -8.57 -34.26
CA ALA A 56 19.02 -7.44 -34.93
C ALA A 56 18.95 -6.15 -34.05
N HIS A 57 17.85 -5.97 -33.30
CA HIS A 57 17.70 -4.86 -32.37
C HIS A 57 18.45 -5.06 -31.05
N SER A 58 18.67 -6.31 -30.61
CA SER A 58 19.25 -6.62 -29.31
C SER A 58 20.41 -7.59 -29.39
N ARG A 59 21.64 -7.04 -29.35
CA ARG A 59 22.86 -7.86 -29.25
C ARG A 59 22.86 -8.68 -27.96
N HIS A 60 22.23 -8.19 -26.89
CA HIS A 60 22.05 -8.93 -25.65
C HIS A 60 21.26 -10.21 -25.89
N LEU A 61 20.04 -10.10 -26.45
CA LEU A 61 19.20 -11.26 -26.74
C LEU A 61 19.86 -12.22 -27.74
N GLN A 62 20.55 -11.71 -28.76
CA GLN A 62 21.32 -12.52 -29.69
C GLN A 62 22.41 -13.33 -28.94
N GLY A 63 23.14 -12.72 -28.02
CA GLY A 63 24.15 -13.39 -27.19
C GLY A 63 23.55 -14.51 -26.33
N LEU A 64 22.41 -14.23 -25.65
CA LEU A 64 21.68 -15.22 -24.86
C LEU A 64 21.20 -16.40 -25.72
N ALA A 65 20.65 -16.12 -26.89
CA ALA A 65 20.15 -17.12 -27.82
C ALA A 65 21.29 -18.05 -28.31
N ARG A 66 22.45 -17.49 -28.64
CA ARG A 66 23.63 -18.26 -29.03
C ARG A 66 24.22 -19.10 -27.87
N ALA A 67 24.12 -18.61 -26.62
CA ALA A 67 24.55 -19.37 -25.45
C ALA A 67 23.59 -20.52 -25.09
N HIS A 68 22.30 -20.36 -25.36
CA HIS A 68 21.25 -21.30 -25.00
C HIS A 68 20.32 -21.69 -26.18
N PRO A 69 20.84 -22.22 -27.30
CA PRO A 69 20.06 -22.43 -28.52
C PRO A 69 18.92 -23.44 -28.36
N GLN A 70 19.10 -24.47 -27.50
CA GLN A 70 18.06 -25.46 -27.22
C GLN A 70 16.86 -24.86 -26.49
N SER A 71 17.08 -23.87 -25.63
CA SER A 71 16.01 -23.20 -24.88
C SER A 71 15.07 -22.41 -25.81
N ILE A 72 15.53 -21.97 -27.00
CA ILE A 72 14.68 -21.24 -27.95
C ILE A 72 13.51 -22.12 -28.39
N THR A 73 13.82 -23.34 -28.82
CA THR A 73 12.80 -24.30 -29.27
C THR A 73 11.83 -24.66 -28.18
N GLU A 74 12.31 -24.91 -26.96
CA GLU A 74 11.48 -25.20 -25.78
C GLU A 74 10.54 -24.00 -25.47
N ILE A 75 11.07 -22.78 -25.42
CA ILE A 75 10.31 -21.55 -25.14
C ILE A 75 9.23 -21.32 -26.19
N LEU A 76 9.61 -21.37 -27.48
CA LEU A 76 8.69 -21.10 -28.60
C LEU A 76 7.64 -22.19 -28.80
N SER A 77 7.86 -23.39 -28.26
CA SER A 77 6.84 -24.45 -28.16
C SER A 77 5.83 -24.23 -27.03
N GLY A 78 5.92 -23.13 -26.26
CA GLY A 78 5.00 -22.79 -25.20
C GLY A 78 5.47 -23.13 -23.78
N SER A 79 6.69 -23.66 -23.61
CA SER A 79 7.25 -24.12 -22.32
C SER A 79 8.17 -23.08 -21.64
N ALA A 80 7.96 -21.79 -21.88
CA ALA A 80 8.81 -20.74 -21.29
C ALA A 80 8.91 -20.81 -19.76
N GLY A 81 7.78 -21.05 -19.08
CA GLY A 81 7.75 -21.21 -17.62
C GLY A 81 8.54 -22.43 -17.13
N ASP A 82 8.50 -23.54 -17.88
CA ASP A 82 9.24 -24.75 -17.52
C ASP A 82 10.74 -24.56 -17.65
N VAL A 83 11.20 -23.78 -18.65
CA VAL A 83 12.62 -23.42 -18.80
C VAL A 83 13.11 -22.65 -17.57
N VAL A 84 12.32 -21.67 -17.08
CA VAL A 84 12.65 -20.91 -15.87
C VAL A 84 12.64 -21.81 -14.63
N ALA A 85 11.60 -22.64 -14.45
CA ALA A 85 11.48 -23.55 -13.31
C ALA A 85 12.63 -24.58 -13.27
N LYS A 86 13.01 -25.14 -14.42
CA LYS A 86 14.15 -26.05 -14.54
C LYS A 86 15.47 -25.38 -14.16
N ALA A 87 15.70 -24.16 -14.64
CA ALA A 87 16.92 -23.41 -14.33
C ALA A 87 17.02 -23.07 -12.83
N MET A 88 15.90 -22.76 -12.17
CA MET A 88 15.83 -22.55 -10.72
C MET A 88 16.17 -23.84 -9.96
N ALA A 89 15.55 -24.97 -10.33
CA ALA A 89 15.79 -26.24 -9.70
C ALA A 89 17.27 -26.71 -9.85
N GLU A 90 17.86 -26.50 -11.04
CA GLU A 90 19.29 -26.78 -11.28
C GLU A 90 20.19 -25.95 -10.38
N LEU A 91 19.92 -24.66 -10.19
CA LEU A 91 20.70 -23.79 -9.29
C LEU A 91 20.57 -24.22 -7.82
N GLU A 92 19.34 -24.46 -7.34
CA GLU A 92 19.07 -24.84 -5.94
C GLU A 92 19.72 -26.19 -5.59
N ALA A 93 19.67 -27.16 -6.50
CA ALA A 93 20.38 -28.44 -6.35
C ALA A 93 21.91 -28.22 -6.29
N ALA A 94 22.45 -27.45 -7.23
CA ALA A 94 23.88 -27.17 -7.34
C ALA A 94 24.43 -26.40 -6.12
N ALA A 95 23.65 -25.51 -5.52
CA ALA A 95 24.04 -24.72 -4.35
C ALA A 95 24.45 -25.59 -3.14
N SER A 96 23.92 -26.80 -3.06
CA SER A 96 24.27 -27.77 -2.01
C SER A 96 25.64 -28.43 -2.20
N GLU A 97 26.13 -28.51 -3.43
CA GLU A 97 27.34 -29.24 -3.81
C GLU A 97 28.52 -28.32 -4.14
N ILE A 98 28.26 -27.12 -4.64
CA ILE A 98 29.28 -26.16 -5.05
C ILE A 98 30.13 -25.75 -3.84
N THR A 99 31.47 -25.87 -3.99
CA THR A 99 32.44 -25.39 -3.00
C THR A 99 33.14 -24.10 -3.42
N GLU A 100 33.32 -23.92 -4.72
CA GLU A 100 34.08 -22.80 -5.29
C GLU A 100 33.16 -21.61 -5.61
N GLU A 101 33.59 -20.41 -5.18
CA GLU A 101 32.83 -19.17 -5.38
C GLU A 101 32.58 -18.86 -6.85
N THR A 102 33.58 -19.08 -7.71
CA THR A 102 33.49 -18.86 -9.16
C THR A 102 32.45 -19.77 -9.82
N ALA A 103 32.30 -21.00 -9.33
CA ALA A 103 31.28 -21.92 -9.83
C ALA A 103 29.88 -21.46 -9.41
N MET A 104 29.71 -20.96 -8.19
CA MET A 104 28.44 -20.40 -7.70
C MET A 104 28.03 -19.14 -8.51
N ILE A 105 28.97 -18.24 -8.72
CA ILE A 105 28.79 -17.07 -9.57
C ILE A 105 28.30 -17.48 -10.96
N LYS A 106 28.93 -18.46 -11.59
CA LYS A 106 28.55 -18.95 -12.93
C LYS A 106 27.16 -19.58 -12.95
N ALA A 107 26.82 -20.37 -11.93
CA ALA A 107 25.49 -20.98 -11.83
C ALA A 107 24.38 -19.93 -11.71
N ILE A 108 24.57 -18.88 -10.92
CA ILE A 108 23.64 -17.75 -10.79
C ILE A 108 23.47 -17.03 -12.14
N ARG A 109 24.56 -16.78 -12.91
CA ARG A 109 24.48 -16.15 -14.23
C ARG A 109 23.71 -17.01 -15.21
N ARG A 110 23.90 -18.33 -15.19
CA ARG A 110 23.17 -19.24 -16.05
C ARG A 110 21.66 -19.16 -15.82
N LEU A 111 21.21 -19.16 -14.55
CA LEU A 111 19.79 -18.94 -14.22
C LEU A 111 19.29 -17.60 -14.78
N ARG A 112 20.05 -16.51 -14.56
CA ARG A 112 19.69 -15.18 -15.04
C ARG A 112 19.56 -15.13 -16.55
N GLN A 113 20.50 -15.75 -17.29
CA GLN A 113 20.50 -15.80 -18.77
C GLN A 113 19.30 -16.59 -19.31
N GLN A 114 19.03 -17.77 -18.76
CA GLN A 114 17.92 -18.61 -19.22
C GLN A 114 16.57 -17.94 -18.91
N SER A 115 16.40 -17.35 -17.72
CA SER A 115 15.18 -16.63 -17.35
C SER A 115 14.97 -15.39 -18.24
N ALA A 116 16.03 -14.63 -18.52
CA ALA A 116 15.97 -13.47 -19.38
C ALA A 116 15.55 -13.84 -20.83
N LEU A 117 16.16 -14.90 -21.39
CA LEU A 117 15.80 -15.37 -22.72
C LEU A 117 14.34 -15.86 -22.77
N ALA A 118 13.92 -16.64 -21.75
CA ALA A 118 12.56 -17.16 -21.67
C ALA A 118 11.52 -16.04 -21.63
N VAL A 119 11.74 -15.03 -20.78
CA VAL A 119 10.84 -13.88 -20.67
C VAL A 119 10.79 -13.06 -21.95
N ALA A 120 11.94 -12.77 -22.56
CA ALA A 120 11.98 -11.96 -23.77
C ALA A 120 11.26 -12.64 -24.95
N LEU A 121 11.53 -13.92 -25.18
CA LEU A 121 10.87 -14.65 -26.28
C LEU A 121 9.39 -14.90 -25.99
N ALA A 122 9.00 -15.13 -24.71
CA ALA A 122 7.60 -15.28 -24.34
C ALA A 122 6.80 -13.97 -24.55
N ASP A 123 7.41 -12.81 -24.27
CA ASP A 123 6.80 -11.51 -24.55
C ASP A 123 6.63 -11.27 -26.05
N MET A 124 7.70 -11.48 -26.82
CA MET A 124 7.71 -11.25 -28.26
C MET A 124 6.75 -12.17 -29.02
N ALA A 125 6.63 -13.42 -28.58
CA ALA A 125 5.71 -14.40 -29.15
C ALA A 125 4.28 -14.29 -28.59
N GLY A 126 4.03 -13.42 -27.59
CA GLY A 126 2.74 -13.35 -26.91
C GLY A 126 2.32 -14.69 -26.28
N ILE A 127 3.28 -15.43 -25.71
CA ILE A 127 3.05 -16.73 -25.06
C ILE A 127 2.52 -16.54 -23.64
N ALA A 128 3.04 -15.55 -22.92
CA ALA A 128 2.66 -15.26 -21.54
C ALA A 128 2.37 -13.76 -21.35
N PRO A 129 1.36 -13.41 -20.53
CA PRO A 129 1.11 -12.01 -20.16
C PRO A 129 2.24 -11.46 -19.29
N VAL A 130 2.38 -10.13 -19.26
CA VAL A 130 3.52 -9.46 -18.59
C VAL A 130 3.54 -9.70 -17.08
N GLU A 131 2.38 -9.86 -16.43
CA GLU A 131 2.30 -10.22 -15.00
C GLU A 131 2.93 -11.60 -14.72
N THR A 132 2.71 -12.58 -15.58
CA THR A 132 3.37 -13.91 -15.48
C THR A 132 4.88 -13.77 -15.66
N GLN A 133 5.31 -12.95 -16.61
CA GLN A 133 6.74 -12.69 -16.87
C GLN A 133 7.43 -12.03 -15.66
N MET A 134 6.76 -11.04 -15.02
CA MET A 134 7.24 -10.41 -13.79
C MET A 134 7.36 -11.43 -12.64
N GLY A 135 6.40 -12.34 -12.53
CA GLY A 135 6.45 -13.45 -11.57
C GLY A 135 7.65 -14.38 -11.81
N TRP A 136 7.94 -14.76 -13.05
CA TRP A 136 9.12 -15.58 -13.38
C TRP A 136 10.45 -14.88 -13.06
N LEU A 137 10.56 -13.58 -13.36
CA LEU A 137 11.75 -12.78 -13.05
C LEU A 137 11.96 -12.67 -11.52
N SER A 138 10.89 -12.48 -10.77
CA SER A 138 10.93 -12.42 -9.31
C SER A 138 11.33 -13.77 -8.71
N ALA A 139 10.69 -14.85 -9.14
CA ALA A 139 11.01 -16.21 -8.67
C ALA A 139 12.46 -16.61 -8.96
N ALA A 140 12.99 -16.23 -10.13
CA ALA A 140 14.39 -16.49 -10.49
C ALA A 140 15.37 -15.70 -9.56
N ALA A 141 15.07 -14.44 -9.25
CA ALA A 141 15.87 -13.64 -8.32
C ALA A 141 15.83 -14.21 -6.89
N GLU A 142 14.67 -14.66 -6.43
CA GLU A 142 14.52 -15.31 -5.12
C GLU A 142 15.25 -16.66 -5.03
N SER A 143 15.15 -17.47 -6.09
CA SER A 143 15.91 -18.74 -6.19
C SER A 143 17.41 -18.47 -6.10
N ALA A 144 17.91 -17.42 -6.80
CA ALA A 144 19.31 -17.02 -6.70
C ALA A 144 19.71 -16.56 -5.28
N LEU A 145 18.83 -15.81 -4.59
CA LEU A 145 19.05 -15.41 -3.20
C LEU A 145 19.10 -16.62 -2.26
N ARG A 146 18.12 -17.54 -2.35
CA ARG A 146 18.10 -18.77 -1.53
C ARG A 146 19.33 -19.63 -1.77
N ALA A 147 19.69 -19.83 -3.02
CA ALA A 147 20.87 -20.61 -3.39
C ALA A 147 22.16 -19.97 -2.87
N ALA A 148 22.30 -18.64 -2.99
CA ALA A 148 23.46 -17.92 -2.49
C ALA A 148 23.55 -17.97 -0.95
N VAL A 149 22.42 -17.83 -0.24
CA VAL A 149 22.36 -17.94 1.24
C VAL A 149 22.77 -19.37 1.67
N THR A 150 22.21 -20.40 1.06
CA THR A 150 22.58 -21.80 1.32
C THR A 150 24.08 -22.04 1.11
N TYR A 151 24.64 -21.57 0.00
CA TYR A 151 26.08 -21.64 -0.28
C TYR A 151 26.93 -20.98 0.81
N LEU A 152 26.52 -19.76 1.25
CA LEU A 152 27.25 -19.00 2.27
C LEU A 152 27.25 -19.72 3.63
N PHE A 153 26.11 -20.27 4.05
CA PHE A 153 26.03 -21.04 5.29
C PHE A 153 26.83 -22.33 5.21
N ARG A 154 26.78 -23.08 4.11
CA ARG A 154 27.62 -24.26 3.91
C ARG A 154 29.11 -23.92 3.90
N ARG A 155 29.49 -22.78 3.32
CA ARG A 155 30.85 -22.27 3.37
C ARG A 155 31.27 -21.92 4.80
N ALA A 156 30.42 -21.30 5.59
CA ALA A 156 30.65 -21.00 7.00
C ALA A 156 30.78 -22.29 7.85
N ALA A 157 29.94 -23.31 7.60
CA ALA A 157 30.02 -24.62 8.25
C ALA A 157 31.36 -25.30 7.97
N ARG A 158 31.81 -25.34 6.71
CA ARG A 158 33.12 -25.88 6.34
C ARG A 158 34.31 -25.18 7.03
N ARG A 159 34.12 -23.93 7.45
CA ARG A 159 35.12 -23.15 8.22
C ARG A 159 34.99 -23.31 9.73
N GLY A 160 34.07 -24.16 10.21
CA GLY A 160 33.77 -24.36 11.61
C GLY A 160 33.11 -23.17 12.32
N GLN A 161 32.48 -22.29 11.57
CA GLN A 161 31.78 -21.11 12.10
C GLN A 161 30.31 -21.37 12.48
N ILE A 162 29.79 -22.55 12.15
CA ILE A 162 28.41 -22.98 12.45
C ILE A 162 28.44 -24.11 13.42
N ALA A 163 27.78 -23.98 14.57
CA ALA A 163 27.67 -25.00 15.61
C ALA A 163 26.59 -26.03 15.30
N ASP A 164 25.47 -25.58 14.73
CA ASP A 164 24.34 -26.43 14.32
C ASP A 164 24.10 -26.33 12.80
N GLU A 165 24.57 -27.32 12.07
CA GLU A 165 24.39 -27.37 10.61
C GLU A 165 22.98 -27.78 10.17
N THR A 166 22.12 -28.26 11.09
CA THR A 166 20.73 -28.67 10.75
C THR A 166 19.89 -27.51 10.26
N VAL A 167 20.19 -26.27 10.69
CA VAL A 167 19.52 -25.05 10.24
C VAL A 167 19.63 -24.82 8.73
N ILE A 168 20.69 -25.34 8.07
CA ILE A 168 20.90 -25.15 6.62
C ILE A 168 19.85 -25.92 5.81
N THR A 169 19.36 -27.03 6.36
CA THR A 169 18.36 -27.90 5.70
C THR A 169 16.97 -27.78 6.33
N ALA A 170 16.84 -26.98 7.38
CA ALA A 170 15.56 -26.70 8.02
C ALA A 170 14.61 -25.97 7.04
N PRO A 171 13.30 -26.24 7.08
CA PRO A 171 12.32 -25.49 6.28
C PRO A 171 12.45 -23.97 6.51
N GLY A 172 12.60 -23.21 5.43
CA GLY A 172 12.80 -21.75 5.52
C GLY A 172 14.03 -21.35 6.32
N MET A 173 15.04 -22.25 6.43
CA MET A 173 16.27 -22.09 7.23
C MET A 173 15.99 -21.58 8.66
N ALA A 174 14.93 -22.06 9.29
CA ALA A 174 14.52 -21.67 10.64
C ALA A 174 15.69 -21.85 11.63
N GLY A 175 15.91 -20.85 12.48
CA GLY A 175 16.99 -20.81 13.46
C GLY A 175 18.36 -20.43 12.88
N CYS A 176 18.47 -20.09 11.59
CA CYS A 176 19.74 -19.60 11.06
C CYS A 176 20.05 -18.15 11.46
N GLY A 177 19.12 -17.46 12.12
CA GLY A 177 19.32 -16.13 12.69
C GLY A 177 19.68 -15.02 11.70
N TRP A 178 19.45 -15.21 10.40
CA TRP A 178 19.74 -14.23 9.35
C TRP A 178 18.73 -14.30 8.24
N VAL A 179 18.05 -13.18 7.95
CA VAL A 179 16.97 -13.09 6.94
C VAL A 179 17.26 -12.02 5.91
N VAL A 180 16.87 -12.31 4.69
CA VAL A 180 16.83 -11.37 3.55
C VAL A 180 15.38 -10.98 3.31
N LEU A 181 15.05 -9.71 3.53
CA LEU A 181 13.78 -9.11 3.19
C LEU A 181 13.89 -8.47 1.81
N ALA A 182 13.01 -8.84 0.89
CA ALA A 182 12.85 -8.17 -0.39
C ALA A 182 11.83 -7.04 -0.26
N LEU A 183 12.15 -5.90 -0.86
CA LEU A 183 11.30 -4.71 -0.94
C LEU A 183 11.08 -4.33 -2.41
N GLY A 184 10.44 -3.21 -2.65
CA GLY A 184 10.24 -2.67 -3.99
C GLY A 184 9.58 -3.64 -4.95
N LYS A 185 10.08 -3.74 -6.17
CA LYS A 185 9.51 -4.62 -7.21
C LYS A 185 9.69 -6.10 -6.92
N LEU A 186 10.82 -6.49 -6.31
CA LEU A 186 11.04 -7.89 -5.92
C LEU A 186 10.08 -8.28 -4.78
N GLY A 187 9.93 -7.44 -3.77
CA GLY A 187 9.00 -7.68 -2.67
C GLY A 187 7.55 -7.83 -3.15
N ALA A 188 7.14 -7.05 -4.14
CA ALA A 188 5.83 -7.18 -4.78
C ALA A 188 5.67 -8.40 -5.71
N GLY A 189 6.73 -9.13 -6.03
CA GLY A 189 6.68 -10.16 -7.07
C GLY A 189 6.57 -9.61 -8.50
N GLU A 190 6.90 -8.33 -8.69
CA GLU A 190 6.73 -7.58 -9.94
C GLU A 190 8.07 -7.12 -10.53
N LEU A 191 9.13 -7.94 -10.47
CA LEU A 191 10.47 -7.57 -10.90
C LEU A 191 10.52 -7.28 -12.41
N ASN A 192 11.25 -6.24 -12.79
CA ASN A 192 11.50 -5.90 -14.19
C ASN A 192 12.56 -6.80 -14.81
N TYR A 193 12.61 -6.78 -16.17
CA TYR A 193 13.58 -7.52 -16.96
C TYR A 193 15.03 -7.22 -16.53
N SER A 194 15.41 -5.97 -16.38
CA SER A 194 16.72 -5.54 -15.89
C SER A 194 16.57 -4.52 -14.77
N SER A 195 16.31 -5.02 -13.55
CA SER A 195 16.13 -4.22 -12.34
C SER A 195 17.24 -4.50 -11.34
N ASP A 196 17.47 -3.55 -10.44
CA ASP A 196 18.02 -3.84 -9.14
C ASP A 196 17.00 -4.58 -8.26
N ILE A 197 17.51 -5.23 -7.24
CA ILE A 197 16.74 -5.83 -6.16
C ILE A 197 16.98 -5.06 -4.87
N ASP A 198 15.90 -4.52 -4.31
CA ASP A 198 15.93 -3.77 -3.05
C ASP A 198 15.86 -4.77 -1.89
N LEU A 199 16.90 -4.76 -1.02
CA LEU A 199 17.00 -5.71 0.07
C LEU A 199 17.29 -5.03 1.41
N ILE A 200 16.70 -5.58 2.49
CA ILE A 200 17.11 -5.33 3.88
C ILE A 200 17.55 -6.67 4.47
N LEU A 201 18.72 -6.68 5.11
CA LEU A 201 19.22 -7.89 5.77
C LEU A 201 19.25 -7.67 7.28
N LEU A 202 18.56 -8.57 7.99
CA LEU A 202 18.48 -8.55 9.44
C LEU A 202 19.15 -9.79 10.03
N HIS A 203 19.68 -9.65 11.24
CA HIS A 203 20.19 -10.78 12.00
C HIS A 203 19.78 -10.73 13.46
N ASP A 204 19.69 -11.91 14.06
CA ASP A 204 19.50 -12.08 15.49
C ASP A 204 20.85 -12.28 16.18
N PRO A 205 21.22 -11.44 17.17
CA PRO A 205 22.50 -11.57 17.86
C PRO A 205 22.54 -12.74 18.85
N ILE A 206 21.39 -13.29 19.26
CA ILE A 206 21.27 -14.29 20.33
C ILE A 206 20.83 -15.62 19.75
N ASP A 207 19.74 -15.64 18.99
CA ASP A 207 19.19 -16.85 18.40
C ASP A 207 19.78 -17.07 17.00
N ASN A 208 20.93 -17.75 16.98
CA ASN A 208 21.67 -18.04 15.75
C ASN A 208 22.62 -19.25 15.95
N PRO A 209 23.02 -19.94 14.87
CA PRO A 209 23.83 -21.16 14.94
C PRO A 209 25.35 -20.93 14.97
N LEU A 210 25.82 -19.68 15.14
CA LEU A 210 27.24 -19.37 15.09
C LEU A 210 27.99 -19.92 16.32
N THR A 211 29.22 -20.40 16.11
CA THR A 211 30.07 -20.94 17.17
C THR A 211 30.60 -19.89 18.14
N ASP A 212 30.69 -18.63 17.69
CA ASP A 212 31.24 -17.52 18.46
C ASP A 212 30.27 -16.33 18.50
N PRO A 213 29.57 -16.12 19.64
CA PRO A 213 28.63 -15.03 19.81
C PRO A 213 29.26 -13.63 19.69
N GLU A 214 30.56 -13.46 20.02
CA GLU A 214 31.21 -12.14 19.95
C GLU A 214 31.43 -11.68 18.51
N THR A 215 31.49 -12.60 17.55
CA THR A 215 31.72 -12.31 16.14
C THR A 215 30.43 -12.31 15.32
N THR A 216 29.25 -12.51 15.90
CA THR A 216 27.96 -12.66 15.21
C THR A 216 27.70 -11.51 14.22
N GLN A 217 27.78 -10.27 14.66
CA GLN A 217 27.57 -9.12 13.79
C GLN A 217 28.58 -9.05 12.64
N ALA A 218 29.86 -9.28 12.94
CA ALA A 218 30.92 -9.23 11.93
C ALA A 218 30.72 -10.34 10.88
N THR A 219 30.31 -11.53 11.30
CA THR A 219 30.03 -12.68 10.45
C THR A 219 28.88 -12.40 9.50
N TYR A 220 27.72 -11.94 9.98
CA TYR A 220 26.57 -11.64 9.11
C TYR A 220 26.80 -10.42 8.20
N VAL A 221 27.53 -9.40 8.66
CA VAL A 221 27.99 -8.30 7.80
C VAL A 221 28.90 -8.82 6.69
N GLY A 222 29.82 -9.74 7.01
CA GLY A 222 30.69 -10.41 6.04
C GLY A 222 29.89 -11.22 5.02
N MET A 223 28.95 -12.05 5.49
CA MET A 223 28.06 -12.84 4.63
C MET A 223 27.21 -11.96 3.74
N THR A 224 26.73 -10.83 4.23
CA THR A 224 25.97 -9.85 3.42
C THR A 224 26.83 -9.28 2.29
N ARG A 225 28.06 -8.90 2.56
CA ARG A 225 28.98 -8.42 1.50
C ARG A 225 29.29 -9.49 0.46
N ASP A 226 29.43 -10.73 0.92
CA ASP A 226 29.65 -11.88 0.04
C ASP A 226 28.42 -12.17 -0.81
N LEU A 227 27.19 -12.08 -0.25
CA LEU A 227 25.93 -12.20 -0.99
C LEU A 227 25.85 -11.17 -2.12
N VAL A 228 26.11 -9.91 -1.80
CA VAL A 228 26.15 -8.81 -2.81
C VAL A 228 27.19 -9.12 -3.89
N ARG A 229 28.39 -9.60 -3.51
CA ARG A 229 29.44 -9.96 -4.46
C ARG A 229 29.03 -11.11 -5.38
N LEU A 230 28.44 -12.18 -4.86
CA LEU A 230 27.94 -13.31 -5.65
C LEU A 230 26.94 -12.87 -6.72
N LEU A 231 26.05 -11.96 -6.36
CA LEU A 231 24.98 -11.48 -7.27
C LEU A 231 25.47 -10.42 -8.25
N SER A 232 26.25 -9.44 -7.78
CA SER A 232 26.52 -8.18 -8.54
C SER A 232 27.88 -8.15 -9.24
N THR A 233 28.81 -9.10 -8.99
CA THR A 233 30.12 -9.07 -9.67
C THR A 233 29.93 -9.23 -11.18
N SER A 234 30.53 -8.33 -11.97
CA SER A 234 30.56 -8.46 -13.43
C SER A 234 31.59 -9.50 -13.86
N THR A 235 31.18 -10.41 -14.72
CA THR A 235 32.02 -11.47 -15.33
C THR A 235 31.85 -11.50 -16.85
N GLY A 236 32.59 -12.35 -17.54
CA GLY A 236 32.35 -12.59 -18.97
C GLY A 236 30.94 -13.11 -19.28
N ASP A 237 30.26 -13.74 -18.31
CA ASP A 237 28.88 -14.21 -18.41
C ASP A 237 27.84 -13.12 -17.97
N GLY A 238 28.27 -11.87 -17.77
CA GLY A 238 27.45 -10.76 -17.30
C GLY A 238 27.35 -10.67 -15.78
N ILE A 239 26.27 -10.10 -15.30
CA ILE A 239 25.91 -9.96 -13.86
C ILE A 239 24.71 -10.86 -13.54
N GLY A 240 24.56 -11.25 -12.27
CA GLY A 240 23.30 -11.84 -11.79
C GLY A 240 22.25 -10.74 -11.60
N TRP A 241 22.25 -10.11 -10.45
CA TRP A 241 21.37 -8.98 -10.12
C TRP A 241 22.16 -7.85 -9.47
N ARG A 242 21.81 -6.62 -9.79
CA ARG A 242 22.24 -5.44 -9.04
C ARG A 242 21.52 -5.41 -7.71
N VAL A 243 22.23 -5.24 -6.59
CA VAL A 243 21.66 -5.24 -5.24
C VAL A 243 21.66 -3.82 -4.70
N ASP A 244 20.50 -3.35 -4.24
CA ASP A 244 20.34 -2.09 -3.55
C ASP A 244 20.01 -2.30 -2.07
N LEU A 245 20.87 -1.79 -1.18
CA LEU A 245 20.69 -1.86 0.28
C LEU A 245 20.30 -0.51 0.90
N ARG A 246 19.94 0.49 0.09
CA ARG A 246 19.68 1.86 0.58
C ARG A 246 18.36 2.03 1.33
N LEU A 247 17.43 1.06 1.23
CA LEU A 247 16.17 1.08 1.97
C LEU A 247 16.30 0.62 3.44
N ARG A 248 17.49 0.19 3.86
CA ARG A 248 17.73 -0.16 5.28
C ARG A 248 17.70 1.07 6.19
N PRO A 249 17.41 0.92 7.50
CA PRO A 249 17.45 2.01 8.48
C PRO A 249 18.76 2.79 8.41
N ASP A 250 18.70 4.11 8.23
CA ASP A 250 19.84 5.03 8.15
C ASP A 250 21.07 4.47 7.40
N PRO A 251 21.01 4.38 6.05
CA PRO A 251 22.08 3.77 5.27
C PRO A 251 23.47 4.40 5.43
N GLY A 252 23.50 5.65 5.91
CA GLY A 252 24.74 6.39 6.15
C GLY A 252 25.45 5.99 7.45
N ALA A 253 24.72 5.51 8.44
CA ALA A 253 25.23 5.22 9.78
C ALA A 253 25.19 3.73 10.15
N THR A 254 24.35 2.90 9.51
CA THR A 254 24.16 1.50 9.87
C THR A 254 24.97 0.53 9.02
N ALA A 255 25.30 -0.62 9.60
CA ALA A 255 25.90 -1.74 8.89
C ALA A 255 24.96 -2.31 7.80
N VAL A 256 25.52 -3.09 6.86
CA VAL A 256 24.74 -3.71 5.77
C VAL A 256 23.86 -4.87 6.21
N SER A 257 24.12 -5.46 7.39
CA SER A 257 23.22 -6.36 8.12
C SER A 257 22.97 -5.73 9.50
N ILE A 258 21.70 -5.59 9.88
CA ILE A 258 21.26 -4.86 11.08
C ILE A 258 20.66 -5.85 12.06
N GLN A 259 20.87 -5.64 13.35
CA GLN A 259 20.18 -6.41 14.39
C GLN A 259 18.69 -6.15 14.33
N ARG A 260 17.88 -7.22 14.42
CA ARG A 260 16.42 -7.16 14.34
C ARG A 260 15.82 -6.14 15.30
N GLU A 261 16.23 -6.15 16.58
CA GLU A 261 15.71 -5.23 17.59
C GLU A 261 16.13 -3.78 17.34
N ALA A 262 17.34 -3.55 16.83
CA ALA A 262 17.77 -2.20 16.46
C ALA A 262 16.95 -1.63 15.28
N ALA A 263 16.59 -2.48 14.32
CA ALA A 263 15.71 -2.10 13.23
C ALA A 263 14.28 -1.80 13.73
N LEU A 264 13.72 -2.60 14.64
CA LEU A 264 12.42 -2.34 15.28
C LEU A 264 12.41 -0.98 15.98
N GLY A 265 13.39 -0.74 16.85
CA GLY A 265 13.48 0.54 17.57
C GLY A 265 13.60 1.77 16.64
N TYR A 266 14.27 1.62 15.48
CA TYR A 266 14.32 2.67 14.45
C TYR A 266 12.94 2.94 13.85
N TYR A 267 12.20 1.90 13.42
CA TYR A 267 10.88 2.08 12.80
C TYR A 267 9.83 2.57 13.78
N GLU A 268 9.95 2.27 15.06
CA GLU A 268 9.05 2.78 16.10
C GLU A 268 9.25 4.27 16.41
N SER A 269 10.48 4.79 16.31
CA SER A 269 10.84 6.10 16.87
C SER A 269 11.30 7.16 15.86
N ILE A 270 11.97 6.77 14.77
CA ILE A 270 12.72 7.70 13.91
C ILE A 270 12.21 7.68 12.46
N ALA A 271 11.65 6.57 12.02
CA ALA A 271 11.33 6.31 10.62
C ALA A 271 10.31 7.30 10.03
N ARG A 272 10.46 7.59 8.74
CA ARG A 272 9.67 8.57 7.99
C ARG A 272 8.49 7.93 7.27
N THR A 273 7.51 8.75 6.89
CA THR A 273 6.30 8.31 6.18
C THR A 273 6.58 7.53 4.89
N TRP A 274 7.60 7.91 4.10
CA TRP A 274 7.93 7.19 2.87
C TRP A 274 8.46 5.77 3.09
N GLU A 275 9.06 5.48 4.27
CA GLU A 275 9.52 4.14 4.62
C GLU A 275 8.34 3.20 4.86
N ARG A 276 7.20 3.72 5.33
CA ARG A 276 5.95 2.94 5.42
C ARG A 276 5.54 2.40 4.05
N ALA A 277 5.59 3.25 3.01
CA ALA A 277 5.27 2.85 1.64
C ALA A 277 6.22 1.76 1.11
N ALA A 278 7.50 1.79 1.49
CA ALA A 278 8.46 0.76 1.11
C ALA A 278 8.10 -0.60 1.74
N PHE A 279 7.60 -0.60 2.98
CA PHE A 279 7.22 -1.83 3.69
C PHE A 279 5.88 -2.45 3.25
N ILE A 280 5.04 -1.75 2.50
CA ILE A 280 3.84 -2.37 1.89
C ILE A 280 4.23 -3.62 1.09
N ARG A 281 5.38 -3.57 0.42
CA ARG A 281 5.89 -4.62 -0.48
C ARG A 281 6.92 -5.53 0.18
N ALA A 282 7.20 -5.38 1.47
CA ALA A 282 8.24 -6.15 2.14
C ALA A 282 7.80 -7.59 2.40
N ARG A 283 8.67 -8.56 2.09
CA ARG A 283 8.49 -9.97 2.46
C ARG A 283 9.83 -10.69 2.61
N PRO A 284 9.94 -11.70 3.47
CA PRO A 284 11.14 -12.51 3.58
C PRO A 284 11.26 -13.44 2.36
N VAL A 285 12.46 -13.56 1.79
CA VAL A 285 12.68 -14.32 0.55
C VAL A 285 13.82 -15.37 0.67
N ALA A 286 14.71 -15.21 1.63
CA ALA A 286 15.80 -16.16 1.89
C ALA A 286 16.30 -16.05 3.33
N GLY A 287 16.96 -17.10 3.83
CA GLY A 287 17.41 -17.19 5.23
C GLY A 287 16.27 -17.59 6.15
N ASP A 288 16.25 -17.10 7.38
CA ASP A 288 15.25 -17.39 8.40
C ASP A 288 13.91 -16.71 8.09
N ILE A 289 13.07 -17.42 7.35
CA ILE A 289 11.77 -16.90 6.90
C ILE A 289 10.87 -16.59 8.10
N ALA A 290 10.86 -17.46 9.12
CA ALA A 290 10.01 -17.27 10.30
C ALA A 290 10.41 -16.01 11.09
N MET A 291 11.72 -15.76 11.27
CA MET A 291 12.22 -14.51 11.88
C MET A 291 11.80 -13.29 11.07
N GLY A 292 11.84 -13.39 9.74
CA GLY A 292 11.41 -12.31 8.85
C GLY A 292 9.92 -12.00 8.94
N GLU A 293 9.07 -13.04 8.96
CA GLU A 293 7.62 -12.91 9.14
C GLU A 293 7.28 -12.28 10.49
N GLN A 294 7.95 -12.72 11.56
CA GLN A 294 7.77 -12.13 12.88
C GLN A 294 8.17 -10.66 12.91
N PHE A 295 9.31 -10.29 12.32
CA PHE A 295 9.72 -8.89 12.21
C PHE A 295 8.68 -8.04 11.48
N LEU A 296 8.12 -8.53 10.35
CA LEU A 296 7.09 -7.82 9.61
C LEU A 296 5.78 -7.70 10.41
N ALA A 297 5.44 -8.69 11.23
CA ALA A 297 4.32 -8.61 12.15
C ALA A 297 4.54 -7.53 13.23
N ASP A 298 5.75 -7.47 13.80
CA ASP A 298 6.11 -6.52 14.85
C ASP A 298 6.06 -5.06 14.35
N ILE A 299 6.44 -4.78 13.09
CA ILE A 299 6.39 -3.42 12.51
C ILE A 299 5.02 -3.04 11.92
N GLN A 300 4.03 -3.92 11.91
CA GLN A 300 2.69 -3.61 11.40
C GLN A 300 2.07 -2.31 11.94
N PRO A 301 2.17 -1.99 13.27
CA PRO A 301 1.63 -0.74 13.79
C PRO A 301 2.29 0.52 13.20
N PHE A 302 3.57 0.44 12.80
CA PHE A 302 4.25 1.51 12.09
C PHE A 302 3.72 1.67 10.66
N VAL A 303 3.58 0.56 9.91
CA VAL A 303 3.14 0.58 8.50
C VAL A 303 1.66 0.96 8.42
N TRP A 304 0.81 0.28 9.19
CA TRP A 304 -0.65 0.36 9.11
C TRP A 304 -1.22 1.06 10.34
N ARG A 305 -1.26 2.39 10.27
CA ARG A 305 -1.84 3.20 11.35
C ARG A 305 -3.35 3.05 11.40
N ARG A 306 -3.91 2.83 12.58
CA ARG A 306 -5.37 2.71 12.78
C ARG A 306 -6.14 4.00 12.49
N THR A 307 -5.48 5.14 12.61
CA THR A 307 -6.04 6.44 12.22
C THR A 307 -5.74 6.71 10.76
N LEU A 308 -6.74 7.20 10.03
CA LEU A 308 -6.56 7.58 8.62
C LEU A 308 -5.52 8.69 8.52
N ASP A 309 -4.46 8.42 7.80
CA ASP A 309 -3.29 9.30 7.71
C ASP A 309 -3.21 9.98 6.34
N TYR A 310 -4.04 11.00 6.12
CA TYR A 310 -4.06 11.76 4.86
C TYR A 310 -2.80 12.60 4.64
N THR A 311 -1.96 12.79 5.65
CA THR A 311 -0.68 13.48 5.47
C THR A 311 0.25 12.74 4.51
N VAL A 312 0.07 11.42 4.38
CA VAL A 312 0.75 10.59 3.39
C VAL A 312 0.50 11.12 1.98
N MET A 313 -0.73 11.56 1.68
CA MET A 313 -1.08 12.11 0.35
C MET A 313 -0.24 13.34 0.03
N ASP A 314 -0.09 14.27 0.97
CA ASP A 314 0.69 15.50 0.76
C ASP A 314 2.19 15.20 0.60
N ASP A 315 2.74 14.31 1.42
CA ASP A 315 4.14 13.92 1.32
C ASP A 315 4.43 13.24 -0.03
N MET A 316 3.51 12.42 -0.51
CA MET A 316 3.66 11.73 -1.79
C MET A 316 3.40 12.66 -3.00
N LYS A 317 2.50 13.66 -2.89
CA LYS A 317 2.33 14.72 -3.89
C LYS A 317 3.64 15.49 -4.12
N VAL A 318 4.35 15.87 -3.06
CA VAL A 318 5.65 16.53 -3.15
C VAL A 318 6.67 15.66 -3.90
N MET A 319 6.63 14.33 -3.68
CA MET A 319 7.51 13.39 -4.39
C MET A 319 7.17 13.25 -5.88
N LEU A 320 5.89 13.33 -6.26
CA LEU A 320 5.44 13.27 -7.65
C LEU A 320 5.73 14.57 -8.43
N ARG A 321 5.64 15.74 -7.77
CA ARG A 321 5.85 17.06 -8.38
C ARG A 321 7.32 17.40 -8.65
N ARG A 322 8.28 16.52 -8.37
CA ARG A 322 9.68 16.79 -8.70
C ARG A 322 9.86 16.93 -10.20
N PRO A 323 10.37 18.07 -10.71
CA PRO A 323 10.51 18.30 -12.14
C PRO A 323 11.44 17.24 -12.75
N THR A 324 10.95 16.48 -13.68
CA THR A 324 11.79 15.72 -14.60
C THR A 324 12.18 16.70 -15.71
N GLY A 325 13.46 17.06 -15.78
CA GLY A 325 13.95 18.14 -16.64
C GLY A 325 13.93 17.89 -18.16
N ALA A 326 13.05 17.02 -18.66
CA ALA A 326 12.90 16.74 -20.09
C ALA A 326 11.71 17.52 -20.67
N THR A 327 11.99 18.45 -21.56
CA THR A 327 11.00 19.11 -22.42
C THR A 327 10.97 18.35 -23.75
N GLY A 328 10.18 17.28 -23.86
CA GLY A 328 10.06 16.46 -25.08
C GLY A 328 10.14 14.97 -24.80
N TRP A 329 10.12 14.16 -25.86
CA TRP A 329 10.15 12.69 -25.77
C TRP A 329 11.56 12.11 -25.58
N GLU A 330 12.59 12.84 -25.97
CA GLU A 330 13.99 12.42 -25.83
C GLU A 330 14.38 12.28 -24.37
N GLY A 331 14.67 11.04 -23.95
CA GLY A 331 14.96 10.73 -22.56
C GLY A 331 13.75 10.74 -21.63
N PHE A 332 12.51 10.78 -22.16
CA PHE A 332 11.30 10.69 -21.34
C PHE A 332 11.29 9.40 -20.51
N ASN A 333 11.05 9.53 -19.21
CA ASN A 333 11.09 8.42 -18.27
C ASN A 333 9.71 7.83 -18.03
N LEU A 334 9.47 6.59 -18.51
CA LEU A 334 8.18 5.88 -18.37
C LEU A 334 7.79 5.62 -16.90
N LYS A 335 8.77 5.55 -15.99
CA LYS A 335 8.51 5.29 -14.57
C LYS A 335 8.23 6.57 -13.80
N THR A 336 9.13 7.57 -13.91
CA THR A 336 9.10 8.78 -13.07
C THR A 336 8.66 10.04 -13.81
N GLY A 337 8.45 9.96 -15.12
CA GLY A 337 7.87 11.04 -15.93
C GLY A 337 6.43 11.32 -15.53
N PRO A 338 5.89 12.47 -15.94
CA PRO A 338 4.50 12.83 -15.69
C PRO A 338 3.56 11.70 -16.14
N ASN A 339 2.63 11.32 -15.27
CA ASN A 339 1.64 10.26 -15.54
C ASN A 339 2.25 8.88 -15.90
N GLY A 340 3.51 8.61 -15.50
CA GLY A 340 4.17 7.34 -15.72
C GLY A 340 3.72 6.26 -14.72
N ILE A 341 4.41 5.10 -14.75
CA ILE A 341 4.14 3.93 -13.89
C ILE A 341 4.01 4.33 -12.41
N ARG A 342 4.89 5.21 -11.95
CA ARG A 342 4.93 5.68 -10.57
C ARG A 342 3.64 6.37 -10.12
N SER A 343 2.91 7.01 -11.01
CA SER A 343 1.63 7.67 -10.69
C SER A 343 0.58 6.64 -10.28
N ILE A 344 0.53 5.49 -10.96
CA ILE A 344 -0.39 4.38 -10.63
C ILE A 344 0.03 3.72 -9.31
N GLU A 345 1.32 3.37 -9.17
CA GLU A 345 1.87 2.77 -7.93
C GLU A 345 1.62 3.68 -6.72
N PHE A 346 1.81 4.99 -6.87
CA PHE A 346 1.62 5.94 -5.77
C PHE A 346 0.15 6.12 -5.40
N LEU A 347 -0.77 6.22 -6.36
CA LEU A 347 -2.19 6.22 -6.05
C LEU A 347 -2.56 5.00 -5.22
N THR A 348 -2.12 3.81 -5.65
CA THR A 348 -2.39 2.55 -4.96
C THR A 348 -1.84 2.58 -3.53
N HIS A 349 -0.56 2.90 -3.34
CA HIS A 349 0.09 2.93 -2.01
C HIS A 349 -0.52 3.98 -1.09
N VAL A 350 -0.87 5.16 -1.62
CA VAL A 350 -1.53 6.21 -0.82
C VAL A 350 -2.85 5.70 -0.26
N LEU A 351 -3.70 5.13 -1.13
CA LEU A 351 -5.00 4.62 -0.70
C LEU A 351 -4.86 3.43 0.27
N GLN A 352 -3.87 2.57 0.05
CA GLN A 352 -3.53 1.49 0.97
C GLN A 352 -3.09 2.03 2.35
N LEU A 353 -2.19 3.00 2.41
CA LEU A 353 -1.72 3.58 3.68
C LEU A 353 -2.81 4.36 4.42
N VAL A 354 -3.74 4.95 3.69
CA VAL A 354 -4.91 5.62 4.28
C VAL A 354 -5.87 4.60 4.89
N GLY A 355 -6.25 3.54 4.14
CA GLY A 355 -7.30 2.60 4.55
C GLY A 355 -6.81 1.35 5.29
N GLY A 356 -5.59 0.88 4.98
CA GLY A 356 -5.10 -0.45 5.39
C GLY A 356 -4.88 -0.65 6.90
N GLY A 357 -4.86 0.44 7.69
CA GLY A 357 -4.82 0.34 9.14
C GLY A 357 -6.08 -0.27 9.76
N ARG A 358 -7.22 -0.21 9.06
CA ARG A 358 -8.52 -0.75 9.49
C ARG A 358 -9.04 -1.86 8.58
N VAL A 359 -8.69 -1.83 7.30
CA VAL A 359 -9.15 -2.77 6.27
C VAL A 359 -7.96 -3.62 5.83
N GLU A 360 -7.86 -4.84 6.35
CA GLU A 360 -6.71 -5.72 6.10
C GLU A 360 -6.60 -6.18 4.65
N THR A 361 -7.72 -6.31 3.95
CA THR A 361 -7.78 -6.68 2.52
C THR A 361 -7.02 -5.70 1.62
N LEU A 362 -6.78 -4.46 2.08
CA LEU A 362 -6.00 -3.45 1.36
C LEU A 362 -4.49 -3.62 1.47
N ARG A 363 -3.98 -4.58 2.26
CA ARG A 363 -2.54 -4.69 2.57
C ARG A 363 -1.72 -5.51 1.58
N ASP A 364 -2.28 -5.87 0.42
CA ASP A 364 -1.53 -6.64 -0.59
C ASP A 364 -0.35 -5.81 -1.15
N GLY A 365 0.83 -6.41 -1.20
CA GLY A 365 2.05 -5.76 -1.68
C GLY A 365 2.14 -5.62 -3.20
N SER A 366 1.32 -6.35 -3.96
CA SER A 366 1.33 -6.35 -5.44
C SER A 366 0.32 -5.36 -6.00
N THR A 367 0.68 -4.64 -7.06
CA THR A 367 -0.10 -3.52 -7.59
C THR A 367 -1.49 -3.94 -8.10
N LEU A 368 -1.59 -5.02 -8.88
CA LEU A 368 -2.87 -5.45 -9.46
C LEU A 368 -3.84 -6.00 -8.40
N PRO A 369 -3.44 -6.90 -7.49
CA PRO A 369 -4.28 -7.31 -6.37
C PRO A 369 -4.69 -6.14 -5.48
N ALA A 370 -3.79 -5.19 -5.21
CA ALA A 370 -4.12 -3.99 -4.42
C ALA A 370 -5.18 -3.12 -5.11
N LEU A 371 -5.09 -2.89 -6.43
CA LEU A 371 -6.14 -2.20 -7.20
C LEU A 371 -7.48 -2.96 -7.14
N ALA A 372 -7.46 -4.28 -7.20
CA ALA A 372 -8.67 -5.10 -7.07
C ALA A 372 -9.30 -4.97 -5.68
N ALA A 373 -8.49 -5.02 -4.63
CA ALA A 373 -8.94 -4.82 -3.26
C ALA A 373 -9.51 -3.40 -3.06
N LEU A 374 -8.86 -2.37 -3.59
CA LEU A 374 -9.36 -0.99 -3.55
C LEU A 374 -10.72 -0.84 -4.23
N ALA A 375 -10.96 -1.55 -5.34
CA ALA A 375 -12.27 -1.54 -6.00
C ALA A 375 -13.33 -2.30 -5.18
N THR A 376 -12.99 -3.46 -4.62
CA THR A 376 -13.87 -4.25 -3.75
C THR A 376 -14.33 -3.43 -2.54
N GLU A 377 -13.41 -2.71 -1.93
CA GLU A 377 -13.66 -1.82 -0.79
C GLU A 377 -14.18 -0.43 -1.21
N GLN A 378 -14.49 -0.23 -2.50
CA GLN A 378 -15.08 1.00 -3.08
C GLN A 378 -14.23 2.27 -2.90
N TRP A 379 -12.92 2.13 -2.70
CA TRP A 379 -11.99 3.26 -2.74
C TRP A 379 -11.81 3.80 -4.18
N ILE A 380 -11.94 2.93 -5.18
CA ILE A 380 -11.99 3.28 -6.61
C ILE A 380 -13.16 2.53 -7.26
N SER A 381 -13.64 2.94 -8.42
CA SER A 381 -14.65 2.20 -9.18
C SER A 381 -14.04 0.96 -9.88
N GLU A 382 -14.88 -0.03 -10.21
CA GLU A 382 -14.43 -1.19 -11.01
C GLU A 382 -13.88 -0.77 -12.37
N ALA A 383 -14.53 0.18 -13.03
CA ALA A 383 -14.07 0.72 -14.32
C ALA A 383 -12.68 1.37 -14.20
N GLN A 384 -12.45 2.11 -13.11
CA GLN A 384 -11.15 2.73 -12.83
C GLN A 384 -10.07 1.67 -12.54
N ARG A 385 -10.38 0.61 -11.75
CA ARG A 385 -9.51 -0.53 -11.53
C ARG A 385 -9.07 -1.18 -12.85
N ASP A 386 -10.03 -1.50 -13.72
CA ASP A 386 -9.76 -2.20 -14.99
C ASP A 386 -8.89 -1.34 -15.90
N ARG A 387 -9.20 -0.04 -15.95
CA ARG A 387 -8.42 0.88 -16.77
C ARG A 387 -7.00 1.07 -16.24
N LEU A 388 -6.82 1.35 -14.95
CA LEU A 388 -5.49 1.49 -14.33
C LEU A 388 -4.66 0.21 -14.46
N SER A 389 -5.28 -0.97 -14.31
CA SER A 389 -4.61 -2.27 -14.47
C SER A 389 -4.10 -2.44 -15.91
N THR A 390 -4.92 -2.12 -16.91
CA THR A 390 -4.52 -2.18 -18.33
C THR A 390 -3.36 -1.22 -18.62
N LEU A 391 -3.48 0.04 -18.20
CA LEU A 391 -2.46 1.08 -18.41
C LEU A 391 -1.13 0.72 -17.71
N TYR A 392 -1.22 0.18 -16.50
CA TYR A 392 -0.05 -0.30 -15.74
C TYR A 392 0.69 -1.38 -16.52
N LEU A 393 -0.03 -2.40 -16.99
CA LEU A 393 0.57 -3.52 -17.72
C LEU A 393 1.18 -3.08 -19.07
N GLU A 394 0.54 -2.17 -19.79
CA GLU A 394 1.08 -1.61 -21.04
C GLU A 394 2.39 -0.85 -20.81
N LEU A 395 2.44 0.02 -19.81
CA LEU A 395 3.65 0.75 -19.44
C LEU A 395 4.76 -0.19 -18.96
N ARG A 396 4.41 -1.21 -18.17
CA ARG A 396 5.38 -2.22 -17.68
C ARG A 396 5.95 -3.04 -18.83
N ARG A 397 5.13 -3.44 -19.79
CA ARG A 397 5.59 -4.17 -20.98
C ARG A 397 6.54 -3.33 -21.84
N ALA A 398 6.22 -2.05 -22.05
CA ALA A 398 7.11 -1.14 -22.76
C ALA A 398 8.44 -0.93 -22.00
N GLU A 399 8.39 -0.77 -20.67
CA GLU A 399 9.59 -0.69 -19.82
C GLU A 399 10.47 -1.94 -19.94
N HIS A 400 9.87 -3.15 -19.93
CA HIS A 400 10.59 -4.42 -20.14
C HIS A 400 11.30 -4.44 -21.49
N ARG A 401 10.62 -4.07 -22.58
CA ARG A 401 11.21 -4.06 -23.89
C ARG A 401 12.38 -3.09 -24.04
N LEU A 402 12.28 -1.89 -23.45
CA LEU A 402 13.43 -0.97 -23.40
C LEU A 402 14.63 -1.61 -22.70
N GLN A 403 14.41 -2.37 -21.65
CA GLN A 403 15.48 -3.06 -20.92
C GLN A 403 16.05 -4.26 -21.71
N MET A 404 15.21 -4.98 -22.48
CA MET A 404 15.62 -6.11 -23.32
C MET A 404 16.59 -5.72 -24.44
N MET A 405 16.57 -4.47 -24.92
CA MET A 405 17.45 -4.03 -26.00
C MET A 405 18.93 -4.14 -25.62
N ALA A 406 19.32 -3.88 -24.37
CA ALA A 406 20.72 -3.84 -23.96
C ALA A 406 21.00 -4.38 -22.53
N ASP A 407 20.06 -5.07 -21.90
CA ASP A 407 20.09 -5.46 -20.46
C ASP A 407 20.45 -4.27 -19.55
N ALA A 408 19.94 -3.10 -19.89
CA ALA A 408 20.22 -1.86 -19.17
C ALA A 408 19.13 -1.58 -18.15
N GLN A 409 19.52 -1.09 -16.95
CA GLN A 409 18.58 -0.58 -15.97
C GLN A 409 18.07 0.79 -16.41
N THR A 410 17.22 0.80 -17.43
CA THR A 410 16.64 2.01 -17.98
C THR A 410 15.12 2.01 -17.79
N HIS A 411 14.58 3.19 -17.61
CA HIS A 411 13.15 3.47 -17.60
C HIS A 411 12.83 4.58 -18.60
N ALA A 412 13.84 5.07 -19.32
CA ALA A 412 13.75 6.23 -20.19
C ALA A 412 13.84 5.84 -21.65
N LEU A 413 13.10 6.53 -22.50
CA LEU A 413 13.26 6.48 -23.92
C LEU A 413 14.69 6.92 -24.31
N PRO A 414 15.19 6.47 -25.47
CA PRO A 414 16.46 6.96 -26.02
C PRO A 414 16.53 8.48 -26.12
N ARG A 415 17.75 9.04 -26.06
CA ARG A 415 17.99 10.49 -26.09
C ARG A 415 18.07 11.08 -27.49
N SER A 416 17.70 10.32 -28.53
CA SER A 416 17.64 10.79 -29.91
C SER A 416 16.39 10.23 -30.59
N MET A 417 15.83 10.97 -31.53
CA MET A 417 14.65 10.52 -32.30
C MET A 417 14.96 9.26 -33.11
N GLU A 418 16.20 9.08 -33.62
CA GLU A 418 16.62 7.85 -34.28
C GLU A 418 16.53 6.64 -33.32
N GLY A 419 17.04 6.77 -32.09
CA GLY A 419 16.94 5.73 -31.08
C GLY A 419 15.50 5.47 -30.64
N ILE A 420 14.64 6.50 -30.58
CA ILE A 420 13.21 6.33 -30.32
C ILE A 420 12.53 5.55 -31.45
N GLY A 421 12.91 5.82 -32.71
CA GLY A 421 12.45 5.05 -33.89
C GLY A 421 12.86 3.58 -33.80
N GLU A 422 14.09 3.29 -33.38
CA GLU A 422 14.56 1.92 -33.15
C GLU A 422 13.77 1.24 -32.03
N ALA A 423 13.54 1.91 -30.90
CA ALA A 423 12.72 1.39 -29.82
C ALA A 423 11.27 1.17 -30.25
N ALA A 424 10.70 2.06 -31.06
CA ALA A 424 9.34 1.92 -31.61
C ALA A 424 9.22 0.67 -32.50
N CYS A 425 10.20 0.40 -33.37
CA CYS A 425 10.25 -0.83 -34.16
C CYS A 425 10.38 -2.08 -33.27
N PHE A 426 11.16 -2.01 -32.20
CA PHE A 426 11.24 -3.10 -31.22
C PHE A 426 9.93 -3.28 -30.42
N MET A 427 9.11 -2.24 -30.28
CA MET A 427 7.74 -2.32 -29.75
C MET A 427 6.71 -2.83 -30.79
N GLY A 428 7.12 -3.07 -32.04
CA GLY A 428 6.27 -3.55 -33.11
C GLY A 428 5.58 -2.47 -33.95
N HIS A 429 5.90 -1.18 -33.74
CA HIS A 429 5.39 -0.06 -34.52
C HIS A 429 6.14 0.12 -35.84
N GLU A 430 5.57 0.87 -36.79
CA GLU A 430 6.19 1.19 -38.07
C GLU A 430 7.25 2.32 -37.98
N GLY A 431 7.36 2.96 -36.82
CA GLY A 431 8.29 4.07 -36.56
C GLY A 431 7.92 4.81 -35.27
N ASP A 432 8.62 5.91 -35.03
CA ASP A 432 8.51 6.74 -33.84
C ASP A 432 7.12 7.38 -33.66
N ARG A 433 6.55 7.90 -34.76
CA ARG A 433 5.31 8.68 -34.70
C ARG A 433 4.09 7.90 -34.16
N PRO A 434 3.76 6.69 -34.67
CA PRO A 434 2.66 5.89 -34.12
C PRO A 434 2.91 5.49 -32.65
N PHE A 435 4.14 5.16 -32.30
CA PHE A 435 4.53 4.82 -30.94
C PHE A 435 4.34 5.99 -29.96
N LEU A 436 4.82 7.17 -30.34
CA LEU A 436 4.71 8.37 -29.50
C LEU A 436 3.25 8.81 -29.32
N GLN A 437 2.43 8.66 -30.36
CA GLN A 437 0.99 8.95 -30.25
C GLN A 437 0.28 7.98 -29.30
N ALA A 438 0.60 6.69 -29.35
CA ALA A 438 0.09 5.70 -28.42
C ALA A 438 0.55 6.00 -26.97
N LEU A 439 1.83 6.37 -26.80
CA LEU A 439 2.38 6.74 -25.51
C LEU A 439 1.68 7.99 -24.93
N GLU A 440 1.47 9.02 -25.72
CA GLU A 440 0.74 10.24 -25.31
C GLU A 440 -0.67 9.91 -24.82
N THR A 441 -1.38 9.05 -25.56
CA THR A 441 -2.71 8.57 -25.18
C THR A 441 -2.70 7.84 -23.83
N VAL A 442 -1.78 6.88 -23.66
CA VAL A 442 -1.64 6.12 -22.41
C VAL A 442 -1.34 7.04 -21.24
N LEU A 443 -0.39 7.97 -21.38
CA LEU A 443 -0.03 8.91 -20.31
C LEU A 443 -1.19 9.88 -19.96
N ALA A 444 -1.93 10.38 -20.96
CA ALA A 444 -3.09 11.23 -20.74
C ALA A 444 -4.17 10.48 -19.93
N GLU A 445 -4.42 9.22 -20.26
CA GLU A 445 -5.39 8.41 -19.52
C GLU A 445 -4.94 8.05 -18.11
N VAL A 446 -3.65 7.79 -17.89
CA VAL A 446 -3.10 7.64 -16.52
C VAL A 446 -3.37 8.91 -15.73
N GLY A 447 -3.08 10.10 -16.31
CA GLY A 447 -3.36 11.39 -15.69
C GLY A 447 -4.82 11.55 -15.30
N ALA A 448 -5.74 11.29 -16.23
CA ALA A 448 -7.18 11.40 -15.98
C ALA A 448 -7.68 10.47 -14.84
N ASN A 449 -7.06 9.27 -14.70
CA ASN A 449 -7.46 8.29 -13.67
C ASN A 449 -6.74 8.44 -12.34
N THR A 450 -5.65 9.23 -12.26
CA THR A 450 -4.85 9.38 -11.04
C THR A 450 -4.89 10.79 -10.47
N THR A 451 -4.83 11.82 -11.31
CA THR A 451 -4.64 13.22 -10.90
C THR A 451 -5.80 13.75 -10.09
N HIS A 452 -7.04 13.53 -10.53
CA HIS A 452 -8.24 14.01 -9.84
C HIS A 452 -8.33 13.53 -8.38
N ARG A 453 -7.95 12.27 -8.13
CA ARG A 453 -7.95 11.67 -6.77
C ARG A 453 -6.76 12.09 -5.92
N LEU A 454 -5.59 12.29 -6.54
CA LEU A 454 -4.37 12.66 -5.81
C LEU A 454 -4.26 14.17 -5.57
N PHE A 455 -4.79 14.99 -6.48
CA PHE A 455 -4.56 16.44 -6.45
C PHE A 455 -5.84 17.25 -6.13
N GLY A 456 -7.05 16.64 -6.21
CA GLY A 456 -8.32 17.35 -6.16
C GLY A 456 -8.54 18.16 -7.46
N ASP A 457 -9.67 18.81 -7.59
CA ASP A 457 -9.90 19.77 -8.67
C ASP A 457 -9.12 21.06 -8.36
N GLU A 458 -7.94 21.23 -8.96
CA GLU A 458 -7.17 22.47 -8.86
C GLU A 458 -7.84 23.62 -9.65
N ASP A 459 -8.90 23.35 -10.45
CA ASP A 459 -9.49 24.28 -11.40
C ASP A 459 -10.74 25.03 -10.92
N ASP A 460 -11.25 24.77 -9.70
CA ASP A 460 -12.29 25.60 -9.10
C ASP A 460 -11.67 26.59 -8.08
N ASP A 461 -10.71 27.35 -8.53
CA ASP A 461 -10.31 28.58 -7.84
C ASP A 461 -11.35 29.68 -8.18
N ASP A 462 -12.40 29.76 -7.38
CA ASP A 462 -13.24 30.95 -7.28
C ASP A 462 -12.41 32.12 -6.70
N GLY A 463 -11.32 32.45 -7.38
CA GLY A 463 -10.38 33.49 -6.98
C GLY A 463 -10.98 34.89 -6.85
N ALA A 464 -12.27 35.04 -7.12
CA ALA A 464 -12.97 36.32 -7.01
C ALA A 464 -13.55 36.59 -5.60
N ASP A 465 -13.64 35.57 -4.71
CA ASP A 465 -14.35 35.71 -3.43
C ASP A 465 -13.60 35.08 -2.22
N ALA A 466 -12.29 34.92 -2.32
CA ALA A 466 -11.48 34.37 -1.25
C ALA A 466 -11.46 35.29 0.00
N PRO A 467 -11.62 34.73 1.23
CA PRO A 467 -11.55 35.50 2.45
C PRO A 467 -10.15 36.12 2.64
N PRO A 468 -10.06 37.40 2.97
CA PRO A 468 -8.78 38.09 3.22
C PRO A 468 -8.24 37.75 4.60
N LEU A 469 -7.77 36.50 4.79
CA LEU A 469 -7.34 35.94 6.09
C LEU A 469 -6.16 36.69 6.73
N GLU A 470 -5.39 37.44 5.96
CA GLU A 470 -4.21 38.22 6.44
C GLU A 470 -4.59 39.61 6.97
N ASP A 471 -5.81 40.11 6.67
CA ASP A 471 -6.29 41.42 7.05
C ASP A 471 -7.60 41.29 7.85
N SER A 472 -7.50 41.43 9.15
CA SER A 472 -8.62 41.22 10.08
C SER A 472 -9.79 42.18 9.83
N ASP A 473 -9.54 43.46 9.43
CA ASP A 473 -10.59 44.46 9.21
C ASP A 473 -11.34 44.13 7.91
N ARG A 474 -10.64 43.79 6.83
CA ARG A 474 -11.24 43.36 5.58
C ARG A 474 -11.98 42.03 5.73
N LEU A 475 -11.45 41.10 6.55
CA LEU A 475 -12.09 39.84 6.87
C LEU A 475 -13.42 40.06 7.61
N ALA A 476 -13.47 41.00 8.55
CA ALA A 476 -14.70 41.35 9.24
C ALA A 476 -15.80 41.91 8.29
N VAL A 477 -15.42 42.77 7.34
CA VAL A 477 -16.34 43.29 6.31
C VAL A 477 -16.81 42.16 5.39
N TRP A 478 -15.92 41.26 5.01
CA TRP A 478 -16.24 40.09 4.19
C TRP A 478 -17.23 39.13 4.86
N LEU A 479 -17.09 38.91 6.19
CA LEU A 479 -17.98 38.10 7.03
C LEU A 479 -19.36 38.79 7.23
N GLU A 480 -19.39 40.10 7.48
CA GLU A 480 -20.63 40.87 7.59
C GLU A 480 -21.48 40.74 6.34
N GLY A 481 -20.86 40.82 5.14
CA GLY A 481 -21.52 40.61 3.86
C GLY A 481 -22.13 39.22 3.67
N ARG A 482 -21.77 38.24 4.52
CA ARG A 482 -22.28 36.85 4.52
C ARG A 482 -23.25 36.55 5.68
N GLY A 483 -23.72 37.58 6.39
CA GLY A 483 -24.76 37.44 7.39
C GLY A 483 -24.30 37.10 8.80
N PHE A 484 -23.00 37.14 9.09
CA PHE A 484 -22.51 37.01 10.46
C PHE A 484 -22.76 38.27 11.26
N SER A 485 -23.30 38.12 12.47
CA SER A 485 -23.66 39.27 13.32
C SER A 485 -22.52 39.71 14.23
N ARG A 486 -21.49 38.87 14.42
CA ARG A 486 -20.28 39.20 15.19
C ARG A 486 -18.98 39.06 14.37
N PRO A 487 -18.89 39.75 13.21
CA PRO A 487 -17.82 39.53 12.26
C PRO A 487 -16.42 39.84 12.81
N ALA A 488 -16.30 40.84 13.68
CA ALA A 488 -15.01 41.19 14.30
C ALA A 488 -14.48 40.12 15.26
N ASP A 489 -15.36 39.47 16.04
CA ASP A 489 -14.97 38.37 16.93
C ASP A 489 -14.49 37.15 16.11
N ILE A 490 -15.25 36.82 15.07
CA ILE A 490 -14.93 35.72 14.15
C ILE A 490 -13.60 35.96 13.42
N ALA A 491 -13.40 37.19 12.92
CA ALA A 491 -12.15 37.57 12.27
C ALA A 491 -10.94 37.48 13.23
N ALA A 492 -11.13 37.87 14.49
CA ALA A 492 -10.08 37.73 15.51
C ALA A 492 -9.72 36.26 15.80
N ILE A 493 -10.70 35.36 15.85
CA ILE A 493 -10.50 33.93 16.03
C ILE A 493 -9.72 33.35 14.80
N LEU A 494 -10.18 33.60 13.58
CA LEU A 494 -9.54 33.13 12.36
C LEU A 494 -8.12 33.67 12.22
N SER A 495 -7.88 34.93 12.51
CA SER A 495 -6.53 35.52 12.55
C SER A 495 -5.66 34.90 13.65
N GLY A 496 -6.24 34.49 14.77
CA GLY A 496 -5.55 33.73 15.80
C GLY A 496 -5.09 32.34 15.32
N TRP A 497 -5.90 31.69 14.53
CA TRP A 497 -5.57 30.38 13.94
C TRP A 497 -4.45 30.48 12.89
N THR A 498 -4.54 31.43 11.98
CA THR A 498 -3.51 31.66 10.96
C THR A 498 -2.17 32.12 11.59
N ALA A 499 -2.23 32.80 12.74
CA ALA A 499 -1.05 33.15 13.54
C ALA A 499 -0.49 31.98 14.39
N GLY A 500 -1.12 30.81 14.38
CA GLY A 500 -0.64 29.62 15.12
C GLY A 500 -0.89 29.65 16.64
N ARG A 501 -1.88 30.41 17.12
CA ARG A 501 -2.14 30.60 18.57
C ARG A 501 -2.80 29.42 19.26
N ILE A 502 -3.40 28.48 18.50
CA ILE A 502 -4.02 27.25 19.03
C ILE A 502 -3.15 26.01 18.76
N ALA A 503 -3.34 24.96 19.52
CA ALA A 503 -2.59 23.69 19.37
C ALA A 503 -2.69 23.12 17.94
N ALA A 504 -3.88 23.19 17.38
CA ALA A 504 -4.20 22.71 16.04
C ALA A 504 -3.40 23.39 14.91
N THR A 505 -2.95 24.63 15.08
CA THR A 505 -2.30 25.44 14.04
C THR A 505 -0.86 25.84 14.34
N ARG A 506 -0.20 25.20 15.32
CA ARG A 506 1.22 25.49 15.64
C ARG A 506 2.15 25.20 14.48
N GLY A 507 1.89 24.14 13.69
CA GLY A 507 2.69 23.78 12.54
C GLY A 507 2.34 24.63 11.31
N GLU A 508 3.33 24.98 10.49
CA GLU A 508 3.12 25.70 9.22
C GLU A 508 2.18 24.95 8.28
N ARG A 509 2.37 23.64 8.16
CA ARG A 509 1.53 22.76 7.34
C ARG A 509 0.06 22.76 7.79
N SER A 510 -0.22 22.70 9.10
CA SER A 510 -1.58 22.78 9.63
C SER A 510 -2.25 24.11 9.26
N ARG A 511 -1.52 25.23 9.34
CA ARG A 511 -2.03 26.55 8.94
C ARG A 511 -2.37 26.62 7.48
N ALA A 512 -1.49 26.11 6.62
CA ALA A 512 -1.71 26.09 5.17
C ALA A 512 -2.96 25.26 4.79
N LEU A 513 -3.13 24.08 5.40
CA LEU A 513 -4.30 23.23 5.21
C LEU A 513 -5.59 23.90 5.68
N LEU A 514 -5.59 24.43 6.90
CA LEU A 514 -6.75 25.13 7.46
C LEU A 514 -7.14 26.34 6.64
N GLY A 515 -6.17 27.08 6.08
CA GLY A 515 -6.41 28.21 5.18
C GLY A 515 -7.21 27.83 3.93
N ARG A 516 -7.06 26.61 3.41
CA ARG A 516 -7.84 26.09 2.28
C ARG A 516 -9.22 25.59 2.68
N ILE A 517 -9.40 25.13 3.93
CA ILE A 517 -10.69 24.64 4.46
C ILE A 517 -11.62 25.79 4.85
N ILE A 518 -11.07 26.89 5.38
CA ILE A 518 -11.85 28.02 5.89
C ILE A 518 -12.82 28.59 4.83
N PRO A 519 -12.43 28.89 3.57
CA PRO A 519 -13.34 29.49 2.59
C PRO A 519 -14.60 28.66 2.33
N PRO A 520 -14.52 27.38 1.94
CA PRO A 520 -15.70 26.55 1.70
C PRO A 520 -16.52 26.31 2.98
N MET A 521 -15.88 26.21 4.14
CA MET A 521 -16.56 26.02 5.40
C MET A 521 -17.35 27.27 5.78
N ILE A 522 -16.77 28.47 5.74
CA ILE A 522 -17.46 29.71 6.05
C ILE A 522 -18.64 29.94 5.09
N SER A 523 -18.44 29.68 3.79
CA SER A 523 -19.53 29.75 2.82
C SER A 523 -20.69 28.82 3.20
N HIS A 524 -20.41 27.62 3.67
CA HIS A 524 -21.42 26.67 4.11
C HIS A 524 -22.11 27.12 5.41
N LEU A 525 -21.34 27.52 6.42
CA LEU A 525 -21.86 27.98 7.71
C LEU A 525 -22.71 29.26 7.58
N SER A 526 -22.42 30.12 6.60
CA SER A 526 -23.21 31.33 6.34
C SER A 526 -24.64 31.05 5.89
N SER A 527 -24.92 29.84 5.40
CA SER A 527 -26.27 29.41 5.02
C SER A 527 -27.13 28.90 6.18
N ALA A 528 -26.55 28.80 7.39
CA ALA A 528 -27.25 28.36 8.59
C ALA A 528 -28.31 29.39 9.04
N ALA A 529 -29.31 28.94 9.77
CA ALA A 529 -30.30 29.83 10.41
C ALA A 529 -29.67 30.78 11.45
N ASP A 530 -28.57 30.33 12.11
CA ASP A 530 -27.72 31.14 12.99
C ASP A 530 -26.26 30.88 12.60
N PRO A 531 -25.67 31.69 11.71
CA PRO A 531 -24.29 31.56 11.25
C PRO A 531 -23.25 31.67 12.40
N ASP A 532 -23.50 32.54 13.40
CA ASP A 532 -22.58 32.72 14.52
C ASP A 532 -22.53 31.50 15.43
N ALA A 533 -23.66 30.85 15.71
CA ALA A 533 -23.70 29.62 16.47
C ALA A 533 -23.04 28.46 15.70
N ALA A 534 -23.26 28.37 14.38
CA ALA A 534 -22.62 27.37 13.52
C ALA A 534 -21.09 27.56 13.46
N PHE A 535 -20.62 28.82 13.37
CA PHE A 535 -19.19 29.10 13.45
C PHE A 535 -18.61 28.77 14.83
N ALA A 536 -19.32 29.07 15.90
CA ALA A 536 -18.87 28.75 17.29
C ALA A 536 -18.71 27.22 17.48
N ALA A 537 -19.59 26.40 16.86
CA ALA A 537 -19.45 24.95 16.85
C ALA A 537 -18.21 24.49 16.06
N PHE A 538 -17.97 25.09 14.88
CA PHE A 538 -16.77 24.85 14.08
C PHE A 538 -15.50 25.27 14.84
N ALA A 539 -15.50 26.44 15.46
CA ALA A 539 -14.38 26.91 16.27
C ALA A 539 -14.09 25.94 17.42
N GLY A 540 -15.13 25.50 18.13
CA GLY A 540 -14.98 24.50 19.17
C GLY A 540 -14.41 23.16 18.69
N PHE A 541 -14.77 22.72 17.49
CA PHE A 541 -14.20 21.53 16.85
C PHE A 541 -12.70 21.73 16.55
N VAL A 542 -12.34 22.82 15.85
CA VAL A 542 -10.94 23.11 15.48
C VAL A 542 -10.04 23.26 16.71
N GLU A 543 -10.50 23.98 17.73
CA GLU A 543 -9.76 24.22 18.97
C GLU A 543 -9.63 22.97 19.86
N GLY A 544 -10.58 22.02 19.72
CA GLY A 544 -10.54 20.71 20.38
C GLY A 544 -9.53 19.72 19.79
N LEU A 545 -8.94 20.02 18.62
CA LEU A 545 -7.99 19.15 17.96
C LEU A 545 -6.59 19.22 18.61
N PRO A 546 -6.04 18.11 19.13
CA PRO A 546 -4.70 18.12 19.77
C PRO A 546 -3.56 18.20 18.76
N ALA A 547 -3.70 17.54 17.61
CA ALA A 547 -2.79 17.59 16.47
C ALA A 547 -3.61 17.40 15.20
N SER A 548 -3.66 18.39 14.32
CA SER A 548 -4.74 18.53 13.35
C SER A 548 -4.36 18.34 11.90
N VAL A 549 -3.07 18.13 11.60
CA VAL A 549 -2.61 17.96 10.19
C VAL A 549 -3.38 16.86 9.47
N GLN A 550 -3.69 15.76 10.16
CA GLN A 550 -4.40 14.62 9.58
C GLN A 550 -5.86 14.97 9.22
N ILE A 551 -6.60 15.57 10.18
CA ILE A 551 -8.00 15.96 9.98
C ILE A 551 -8.10 17.08 8.96
N PHE A 552 -7.20 18.06 9.01
CA PHE A 552 -7.19 19.12 8.01
C PHE A 552 -6.84 18.59 6.62
N SER A 553 -5.87 17.69 6.51
CA SER A 553 -5.56 17.05 5.23
C SER A 553 -6.74 16.23 4.70
N LEU A 554 -7.46 15.53 5.57
CA LEU A 554 -8.68 14.81 5.24
C LEU A 554 -9.77 15.73 4.64
N LEU A 555 -10.06 16.83 5.34
CA LEU A 555 -11.09 17.79 4.91
C LEU A 555 -10.70 18.52 3.62
N ASP A 556 -9.43 18.90 3.48
CA ASP A 556 -8.88 19.54 2.29
C ASP A 556 -9.01 18.68 1.03
N HIS A 557 -8.83 17.34 1.19
CA HIS A 557 -8.93 16.40 0.07
C HIS A 557 -10.36 15.89 -0.21
N ASN A 558 -11.34 16.24 0.63
CA ASN A 558 -12.68 15.67 0.55
C ASN A 558 -13.75 16.75 0.77
N ARG A 559 -14.14 17.43 -0.31
CA ARG A 559 -15.15 18.50 -0.27
C ARG A 559 -16.50 18.04 0.27
N ASP A 560 -16.91 16.80 -0.06
CA ASP A 560 -18.16 16.23 0.45
C ASP A 560 -18.10 16.01 1.98
N LEU A 561 -16.95 15.62 2.50
CA LEU A 561 -16.76 15.52 3.96
C LEU A 561 -16.74 16.89 4.64
N THR A 562 -16.15 17.90 3.99
CA THR A 562 -16.15 19.26 4.52
C THR A 562 -17.59 19.79 4.56
N ARG A 563 -18.39 19.50 3.55
CA ARG A 563 -19.83 19.83 3.51
C ARG A 563 -20.58 19.08 4.60
N LEU A 564 -20.38 17.75 4.74
CA LEU A 564 -21.01 16.94 5.79
C LEU A 564 -20.64 17.40 7.19
N LEU A 565 -19.38 17.78 7.42
CA LEU A 565 -18.99 18.39 8.69
C LEU A 565 -19.77 19.68 8.95
N GLY A 566 -19.89 20.54 7.95
CA GLY A 566 -20.71 21.75 8.02
C GLY A 566 -22.16 21.44 8.37
N ASP A 567 -22.80 20.48 7.67
CA ASP A 567 -24.17 20.03 7.95
C ASP A 567 -24.33 19.54 9.39
N VAL A 568 -23.41 18.71 9.87
CA VAL A 568 -23.43 18.18 11.24
C VAL A 568 -23.32 19.32 12.27
N LEU A 569 -22.44 20.30 12.04
CA LEU A 569 -22.24 21.43 12.94
C LEU A 569 -23.42 22.41 12.94
N VAL A 570 -24.06 22.60 11.78
CA VAL A 570 -25.24 23.45 11.61
C VAL A 570 -26.49 22.83 12.23
N LEU A 571 -26.74 21.53 11.94
CA LEU A 571 -27.99 20.87 12.30
C LEU A 571 -28.01 20.26 13.70
N SER A 572 -26.83 19.95 14.29
CA SER A 572 -26.75 19.29 15.60
C SER A 572 -25.62 19.85 16.49
N PRO A 573 -25.90 20.87 17.32
CA PRO A 573 -24.93 21.40 18.30
C PRO A 573 -24.35 20.32 19.22
N ARG A 574 -25.11 19.27 19.48
CA ARG A 574 -24.69 18.13 20.31
C ARG A 574 -23.64 17.27 19.60
N LEU A 575 -23.82 16.96 18.33
CA LEU A 575 -22.80 16.27 17.54
C LEU A 575 -21.54 17.14 17.41
N GLY A 576 -21.69 18.44 17.24
CA GLY A 576 -20.58 19.39 17.30
C GLY A 576 -19.78 19.28 18.61
N THR A 577 -20.47 19.19 19.76
CA THR A 577 -19.83 18.96 21.05
C THR A 577 -19.17 17.58 21.15
N THR A 578 -19.80 16.55 20.58
CA THR A 578 -19.24 15.19 20.53
C THR A 578 -17.96 15.17 19.70
N LEU A 579 -17.96 15.79 18.52
CA LEU A 579 -16.79 15.91 17.65
C LEU A 579 -15.68 16.76 18.27
N ARG A 580 -16.01 17.84 18.99
CA ARG A 580 -15.04 18.62 19.75
C ARG A 580 -14.25 17.76 20.73
N ASN A 581 -14.94 16.88 21.48
CA ASN A 581 -14.35 16.02 22.49
C ASN A 581 -13.70 14.75 21.91
N HIS A 582 -14.16 14.29 20.76
CA HIS A 582 -13.74 13.05 20.10
C HIS A 582 -13.63 13.24 18.58
N PRO A 583 -12.71 14.08 18.09
CA PRO A 583 -12.63 14.46 16.68
C PRO A 583 -12.36 13.27 15.74
N MET A 584 -11.71 12.23 16.24
CA MET A 584 -11.44 11.01 15.47
C MET A 584 -12.70 10.21 15.06
N LEU A 585 -13.88 10.53 15.65
CA LEU A 585 -15.14 9.93 15.18
C LEU A 585 -15.47 10.33 13.75
N PHE A 586 -14.98 11.47 13.30
CA PHE A 586 -15.21 11.93 11.94
C PHE A 586 -14.52 11.03 10.88
N ASP A 587 -13.44 10.36 11.26
CA ASP A 587 -12.78 9.38 10.37
C ASP A 587 -13.68 8.21 9.99
N LEU A 588 -14.70 7.89 10.81
CA LEU A 588 -15.63 6.79 10.55
C LEU A 588 -16.46 7.00 9.28
N VAL A 589 -16.74 8.26 8.92
CA VAL A 589 -17.58 8.62 7.76
C VAL A 589 -16.97 8.11 6.44
N LEU A 590 -15.65 7.87 6.41
CA LEU A 590 -14.92 7.43 5.23
C LEU A 590 -15.06 5.94 4.91
N PHE A 591 -15.59 5.16 5.86
CA PHE A 591 -15.73 3.73 5.66
C PHE A 591 -17.01 3.39 4.92
N ARG A 592 -16.90 2.41 4.01
CA ARG A 592 -18.00 1.92 3.16
C ARG A 592 -19.29 1.61 3.93
N ASP A 593 -19.13 1.01 5.09
CA ASP A 593 -20.25 0.57 5.92
C ASP A 593 -20.84 1.69 6.81
N PHE A 594 -20.27 2.91 6.79
CA PHE A 594 -20.76 3.99 7.64
C PHE A 594 -22.23 4.31 7.39
N PHE A 595 -22.65 4.32 6.13
CA PHE A 595 -24.02 4.56 5.71
C PHE A 595 -24.84 3.27 5.51
N ALA A 596 -24.25 2.08 5.70
CA ALA A 596 -24.98 0.82 5.70
C ALA A 596 -25.86 0.70 6.96
N PRO A 597 -26.93 -0.11 6.94
CA PRO A 597 -27.74 -0.36 8.12
C PRO A 597 -26.89 -0.79 9.33
N LEU A 598 -27.21 -0.26 10.51
CA LEU A 598 -26.50 -0.63 11.72
C LEU A 598 -26.87 -2.07 12.11
N PRO A 599 -25.92 -2.87 12.65
CA PRO A 599 -26.19 -4.22 13.11
C PRO A 599 -27.25 -4.21 14.20
N ASP A 600 -28.04 -5.29 14.29
CA ASP A 600 -29.01 -5.48 15.38
C ASP A 600 -28.33 -5.73 16.74
N ALA A 601 -29.13 -5.90 17.81
CA ALA A 601 -28.60 -6.07 19.15
C ALA A 601 -27.71 -7.32 19.28
N ASP A 602 -28.09 -8.45 18.66
CA ASP A 602 -27.38 -9.72 18.81
C ASP A 602 -26.03 -9.68 18.06
N SER A 603 -26.01 -9.11 16.85
CA SER A 603 -24.78 -8.92 16.07
C SER A 603 -23.82 -7.95 16.77
N PHE A 604 -24.32 -6.86 17.36
CA PHE A 604 -23.48 -5.91 18.07
C PHE A 604 -22.99 -6.47 19.42
N GLU A 605 -23.80 -7.29 20.11
CA GLU A 605 -23.37 -8.03 21.30
C GLU A 605 -22.20 -8.97 20.97
N THR A 606 -22.29 -9.70 19.85
CA THR A 606 -21.21 -10.58 19.37
C THR A 606 -19.92 -9.78 19.09
N GLU A 607 -20.02 -8.65 18.38
CA GLU A 607 -18.86 -7.77 18.12
C GLU A 607 -18.21 -7.28 19.43
N LEU A 608 -19.02 -6.91 20.42
CA LEU A 608 -18.50 -6.45 21.72
C LEU A 608 -17.80 -7.61 22.47
N ARG A 609 -18.40 -8.81 22.51
CA ARG A 609 -17.83 -9.97 23.19
C ARG A 609 -16.51 -10.42 22.59
N ASP A 610 -16.42 -10.48 21.27
CA ASP A 610 -15.21 -10.82 20.54
C ASP A 610 -14.09 -9.79 20.83
N GLY A 611 -14.46 -8.51 20.86
CA GLY A 611 -13.52 -7.42 21.10
C GLY A 611 -12.96 -7.36 22.52
N ILE A 612 -13.68 -7.88 23.54
CA ILE A 612 -13.25 -7.85 24.96
C ILE A 612 -12.66 -9.19 25.43
N SER A 613 -12.55 -10.18 24.56
CA SER A 613 -11.98 -11.49 24.90
C SER A 613 -10.62 -11.30 25.56
N ASP A 614 -10.42 -11.93 26.74
CA ASP A 614 -9.19 -11.91 27.52
C ASP A 614 -8.71 -10.52 28.04
N MET A 615 -9.59 -9.49 28.02
CA MET A 615 -9.23 -8.16 28.52
C MET A 615 -9.54 -8.01 30.02
N PRO A 616 -8.74 -7.19 30.75
CA PRO A 616 -9.13 -6.69 32.08
C PRO A 616 -10.45 -5.92 32.02
N VAL A 617 -11.23 -5.93 33.13
CA VAL A 617 -12.57 -5.31 33.19
C VAL A 617 -12.54 -3.83 32.81
N GLU A 618 -11.53 -3.07 33.30
CA GLU A 618 -11.37 -1.65 33.00
C GLU A 618 -11.17 -1.41 31.49
N SER A 619 -10.29 -2.18 30.86
CA SER A 619 -10.01 -2.08 29.40
C SER A 619 -11.23 -2.50 28.58
N ALA A 620 -11.97 -3.53 29.02
CA ALA A 620 -13.21 -3.96 28.39
C ALA A 620 -14.28 -2.86 28.44
N LEU A 621 -14.47 -2.17 29.57
CA LEU A 621 -15.40 -1.05 29.72
C LEU A 621 -15.01 0.15 28.84
N GLU A 622 -13.73 0.44 28.72
CA GLU A 622 -13.23 1.48 27.80
C GLU A 622 -13.55 1.15 26.34
N LEU A 623 -13.33 -0.11 25.92
CA LEU A 623 -13.67 -0.57 24.58
C LEU A 623 -15.17 -0.47 24.31
N ILE A 624 -16.01 -0.97 25.23
CA ILE A 624 -17.48 -0.92 25.13
C ILE A 624 -17.94 0.54 25.00
N THR A 625 -17.42 1.44 25.83
CA THR A 625 -17.75 2.87 25.79
C THR A 625 -17.38 3.47 24.43
N ARG A 626 -16.20 3.17 23.91
CA ARG A 626 -15.76 3.66 22.60
C ARG A 626 -16.65 3.14 21.48
N LYS A 627 -16.92 1.84 21.41
CA LYS A 627 -17.77 1.22 20.38
C LYS A 627 -19.20 1.73 20.42
N THR A 628 -19.74 1.94 21.60
CA THR A 628 -21.08 2.54 21.81
C THR A 628 -21.12 3.98 21.28
N ARG A 629 -20.07 4.78 21.51
CA ARG A 629 -19.98 6.14 21.03
C ARG A 629 -19.87 6.18 19.49
N GLU A 630 -19.08 5.29 18.90
CA GLU A 630 -18.95 5.12 17.45
C GLU A 630 -20.32 4.79 16.82
N ARG A 631 -21.05 3.83 17.41
CA ARG A 631 -22.40 3.45 16.97
C ARG A 631 -23.41 4.59 17.07
N ARG A 632 -23.42 5.31 18.20
CA ARG A 632 -24.32 6.46 18.38
C ARG A 632 -24.04 7.56 17.37
N PHE A 633 -22.77 7.91 17.18
CA PHE A 633 -22.36 8.90 16.17
C PHE A 633 -22.85 8.52 14.78
N ARG A 634 -22.65 7.26 14.39
CA ARG A 634 -23.08 6.74 13.08
C ARG A 634 -24.60 6.82 12.91
N ALA A 635 -25.38 6.36 13.90
CA ALA A 635 -26.84 6.44 13.87
C ALA A 635 -27.36 7.88 13.69
N GLU A 636 -26.79 8.82 14.44
CA GLU A 636 -27.19 10.23 14.40
C GLU A 636 -26.83 10.89 13.06
N VAL A 637 -25.63 10.63 12.52
CA VAL A 637 -25.24 11.19 11.21
C VAL A 637 -26.09 10.59 10.09
N GLN A 638 -26.39 9.28 10.14
CA GLN A 638 -27.32 8.66 9.17
C GLN A 638 -28.71 9.29 9.21
N GLY A 639 -29.21 9.61 10.42
CA GLY A 639 -30.45 10.33 10.59
C GLY A 639 -30.44 11.76 10.04
N LEU A 640 -29.38 12.51 10.30
CA LEU A 640 -29.20 13.89 9.77
C LEU A 640 -29.04 13.93 8.25
N SER A 641 -28.34 12.94 7.69
CA SER A 641 -28.13 12.83 6.25
C SER A 641 -29.35 12.27 5.50
N GLY A 642 -30.45 11.94 6.19
CA GLY A 642 -31.65 11.37 5.59
C GLY A 642 -31.50 9.92 5.09
N VAL A 643 -30.39 9.26 5.38
CA VAL A 643 -30.14 7.86 5.02
C VAL A 643 -31.01 6.91 5.87
N ALA A 644 -31.22 7.25 7.14
CA ALA A 644 -32.09 6.54 8.07
C ALA A 644 -33.20 7.45 8.55
N ASP A 645 -34.44 6.92 8.64
CA ASP A 645 -35.54 7.63 9.26
C ASP A 645 -35.45 7.60 10.79
N ARG A 646 -36.30 8.38 11.45
CA ARG A 646 -36.32 8.50 12.91
C ARG A 646 -36.55 7.15 13.60
N VAL A 647 -37.39 6.28 13.03
CA VAL A 647 -37.72 4.98 13.63
C VAL A 647 -36.49 4.07 13.58
N THR A 648 -35.85 4.02 12.42
CA THR A 648 -34.61 3.26 12.21
C THR A 648 -33.49 3.72 13.16
N VAL A 649 -33.31 5.03 13.34
CA VAL A 649 -32.34 5.60 14.29
C VAL A 649 -32.69 5.21 15.73
N GLY A 650 -33.97 5.30 16.13
CA GLY A 650 -34.45 4.94 17.46
C GLY A 650 -34.24 3.45 17.77
N CYS A 651 -34.55 2.59 16.81
CA CYS A 651 -34.27 1.15 16.91
C CYS A 651 -32.76 0.87 17.03
N ALA A 652 -31.93 1.49 16.17
CA ALA A 652 -30.47 1.29 16.19
C ALA A 652 -29.83 1.73 17.52
N LEU A 653 -30.29 2.82 18.11
CA LEU A 653 -29.83 3.28 19.42
C LEU A 653 -30.28 2.31 20.54
N SER A 654 -31.50 1.78 20.45
CA SER A 654 -32.04 0.83 21.42
C SER A 654 -31.33 -0.53 21.35
N ASP A 655 -31.05 -1.04 20.16
CA ASP A 655 -30.25 -2.25 19.94
C ASP A 655 -28.86 -2.12 20.53
N GLY A 656 -28.23 -0.94 20.34
CA GLY A 656 -26.93 -0.67 20.93
C GLY A 656 -26.96 -0.68 22.46
N ALA A 657 -27.98 -0.07 23.07
CA ALA A 657 -28.17 -0.07 24.52
C ALA A 657 -28.44 -1.47 25.07
N GLU A 658 -29.28 -2.27 24.39
CA GLU A 658 -29.59 -3.64 24.77
C GLU A 658 -28.35 -4.52 24.76
N ALA A 659 -27.57 -4.51 23.69
CA ALA A 659 -26.30 -5.25 23.57
C ALA A 659 -25.32 -4.88 24.69
N VAL A 660 -25.14 -3.58 24.94
CA VAL A 660 -24.26 -3.11 26.02
C VAL A 660 -24.73 -3.59 27.40
N ILE A 661 -26.02 -3.51 27.69
CA ILE A 661 -26.59 -3.98 28.97
C ILE A 661 -26.30 -5.48 29.16
N ARG A 662 -26.49 -6.30 28.13
CA ARG A 662 -26.23 -7.75 28.18
C ARG A 662 -24.75 -8.03 28.46
N VAL A 663 -23.84 -7.40 27.73
CA VAL A 663 -22.39 -7.59 27.88
C VAL A 663 -21.88 -7.11 29.23
N VAL A 664 -22.31 -5.91 29.68
CA VAL A 664 -21.88 -5.33 30.95
C VAL A 664 -22.43 -6.13 32.13
N ARG A 665 -23.69 -6.62 32.06
CA ARG A 665 -24.28 -7.54 33.07
C ARG A 665 -23.39 -8.77 33.27
N ASP A 666 -23.00 -9.42 32.17
CA ASP A 666 -22.22 -10.66 32.23
C ASP A 666 -20.79 -10.39 32.71
N LEU A 667 -20.21 -9.26 32.30
CA LEU A 667 -18.90 -8.82 32.76
C LEU A 667 -18.88 -8.56 34.27
N ALA A 668 -19.93 -7.85 34.77
CA ALA A 668 -20.11 -7.56 36.19
C ALA A 668 -20.32 -8.84 37.00
N ARG A 669 -21.13 -9.80 36.48
CA ARG A 669 -21.33 -11.11 37.11
C ARG A 669 -20.01 -11.87 37.24
N THR A 670 -19.25 -11.97 36.16
CA THR A 670 -17.95 -12.66 36.15
C THR A 670 -16.96 -12.03 37.14
N ASP A 671 -16.89 -10.69 37.22
CA ASP A 671 -16.00 -10.02 38.17
C ASP A 671 -16.43 -10.25 39.62
N MET A 672 -17.74 -10.22 39.89
CA MET A 672 -18.27 -10.49 41.23
C MET A 672 -18.04 -11.96 41.64
N GLU A 673 -18.25 -12.93 40.73
CA GLU A 673 -17.98 -14.34 40.98
C GLU A 673 -16.49 -14.60 41.27
N ARG A 674 -15.60 -13.89 40.60
CA ARG A 674 -14.16 -13.98 40.85
C ARG A 674 -13.79 -13.47 42.26
N ARG A 675 -14.46 -12.42 42.75
CA ARG A 675 -14.17 -11.79 44.06
C ARG A 675 -14.87 -12.48 45.22
N HIS A 676 -16.05 -13.02 45.00
CA HIS A 676 -16.95 -13.47 46.08
C HIS A 676 -17.36 -14.92 45.98
N GLY A 677 -16.96 -15.66 44.92
CA GLY A 677 -17.41 -17.03 44.63
C GLY A 677 -18.67 -17.02 43.77
N ALA A 678 -19.14 -18.24 43.40
CA ALA A 678 -20.28 -18.41 42.49
C ALA A 678 -21.54 -17.74 43.04
N ILE A 679 -22.23 -16.99 42.16
CA ILE A 679 -23.50 -16.30 42.48
C ILE A 679 -24.65 -17.20 42.06
N GLU A 680 -25.47 -17.62 43.02
CA GLU A 680 -26.71 -18.39 42.76
C GLU A 680 -27.81 -17.43 42.30
N GLY A 681 -28.57 -17.86 41.26
CA GLY A 681 -29.69 -17.13 40.70
C GLY A 681 -29.36 -16.30 39.47
N ASP A 682 -30.42 -15.84 38.78
CA ASP A 682 -30.33 -15.05 37.57
C ASP A 682 -30.77 -13.60 37.82
N ILE A 683 -30.14 -12.69 37.07
CA ILE A 683 -30.46 -11.26 37.04
C ILE A 683 -31.22 -10.96 35.75
N LEU A 684 -32.48 -10.51 35.91
CA LEU A 684 -33.34 -10.00 34.84
C LEU A 684 -33.24 -8.49 34.81
N VAL A 685 -32.97 -7.92 33.65
CA VAL A 685 -33.02 -6.46 33.42
C VAL A 685 -34.22 -6.16 32.54
N LEU A 686 -35.17 -5.39 33.05
CA LEU A 686 -36.35 -4.94 32.30
C LEU A 686 -36.13 -3.52 31.79
N ALA A 687 -36.22 -3.35 30.48
CA ALA A 687 -36.19 -2.05 29.84
C ALA A 687 -37.59 -1.40 29.89
N MET A 688 -37.64 -0.15 30.35
CA MET A 688 -38.82 0.66 30.46
C MET A 688 -38.75 1.88 29.55
N GLY A 689 -39.73 2.71 29.55
CA GLY A 689 -39.75 3.99 28.86
C GLY A 689 -39.44 3.86 27.36
N ARG A 690 -38.56 4.75 26.85
CA ARG A 690 -38.19 4.77 25.42
C ARG A 690 -37.35 3.58 25.00
N LEU A 691 -36.50 3.05 25.88
CA LEU A 691 -35.75 1.82 25.60
C LEU A 691 -36.70 0.66 25.41
N GLY A 692 -37.71 0.50 26.31
CA GLY A 692 -38.72 -0.55 26.21
C GLY A 692 -39.58 -0.45 24.95
N GLN A 693 -39.80 0.74 24.43
CA GLN A 693 -40.50 1.00 23.16
C GLN A 693 -39.60 0.95 21.92
N ARG A 694 -38.30 0.75 22.07
CA ARG A 694 -37.31 0.79 21.00
C ARG A 694 -37.30 2.12 20.24
N ASP A 695 -37.55 3.25 20.92
CA ASP A 695 -37.59 4.62 20.38
C ASP A 695 -36.63 5.55 21.16
N LEU A 696 -35.38 5.07 21.38
CA LEU A 696 -34.38 5.89 22.01
C LEU A 696 -34.00 7.08 21.13
N THR A 697 -33.75 8.19 21.77
CA THR A 697 -33.07 9.33 21.15
C THR A 697 -31.65 9.43 21.68
N ALA A 698 -30.86 10.23 21.02
CA ALA A 698 -29.48 10.47 21.43
C ALA A 698 -29.31 11.04 22.85
N THR A 699 -30.36 11.61 23.44
CA THR A 699 -30.41 12.22 24.80
C THR A 699 -31.27 11.42 25.78
N SER A 700 -31.80 10.28 25.36
CA SER A 700 -32.65 9.50 26.25
C SER A 700 -31.81 8.82 27.34
N ASP A 701 -32.35 8.85 28.56
CA ASP A 701 -31.91 8.03 29.68
C ASP A 701 -32.34 6.58 29.51
N LEU A 702 -31.70 5.67 30.20
CA LEU A 702 -32.06 4.26 30.23
C LEU A 702 -32.90 4.00 31.50
N ASP A 703 -34.20 3.83 31.33
CA ASP A 703 -35.11 3.44 32.41
C ASP A 703 -35.03 1.90 32.56
N LEU A 704 -34.40 1.44 33.65
CA LEU A 704 -34.16 0.02 33.89
C LEU A 704 -34.70 -0.41 35.25
N VAL A 705 -35.30 -1.62 35.26
CA VAL A 705 -35.66 -2.29 36.51
C VAL A 705 -34.86 -3.60 36.58
N PHE A 706 -34.19 -3.78 37.71
CA PHE A 706 -33.43 -5.00 37.99
C PHE A 706 -34.29 -5.92 38.89
N ALA A 707 -34.44 -7.15 38.46
CA ALA A 707 -35.06 -8.23 39.26
C ALA A 707 -34.07 -9.41 39.32
N TRP A 708 -33.98 -10.04 40.45
CA TRP A 708 -33.16 -11.24 40.62
C TRP A 708 -33.93 -12.35 41.28
N ASP A 709 -33.65 -13.58 40.89
CA ASP A 709 -34.17 -14.78 41.55
C ASP A 709 -33.09 -15.29 42.51
N ALA A 710 -33.38 -15.20 43.83
CA ALA A 710 -32.52 -15.74 44.85
C ALA A 710 -33.23 -16.89 45.55
N ASP A 711 -32.56 -17.99 45.81
CA ASP A 711 -33.12 -19.10 46.56
C ASP A 711 -33.63 -18.59 47.91
N ARG A 712 -34.94 -18.85 48.22
CA ARG A 712 -35.65 -18.35 49.39
C ARG A 712 -34.99 -18.70 50.73
N LYS A 713 -33.95 -19.49 50.77
CA LYS A 713 -33.26 -19.87 52.00
C LYS A 713 -32.25 -18.83 52.55
N SER A 714 -31.83 -17.86 51.76
CA SER A 714 -30.81 -16.87 52.15
C SER A 714 -31.33 -15.46 52.35
N THR A 715 -32.59 -15.16 52.13
CA THR A 715 -33.16 -13.82 52.37
C THR A 715 -33.44 -13.58 53.87
N ARG A 716 -32.38 -13.32 54.66
CA ARG A 716 -32.51 -12.49 55.82
C ARG A 716 -32.42 -11.03 55.38
N LEU A 717 -33.57 -10.42 55.25
CA LEU A 717 -33.77 -9.00 55.12
C LEU A 717 -32.95 -8.24 56.19
N ASN A 718 -31.91 -7.53 55.79
CA ASN A 718 -31.47 -6.36 56.52
C ASN A 718 -32.25 -5.15 55.99
N SER A 719 -33.46 -4.98 56.47
CA SER A 719 -34.17 -3.72 56.44
C SER A 719 -33.55 -2.81 57.52
N SER A 720 -32.66 -1.94 57.15
CA SER A 720 -32.36 -0.74 57.96
C SER A 720 -31.69 0.32 57.08
N HIS A 721 -32.52 1.31 56.79
CA HIS A 721 -32.28 2.71 56.37
C HIS A 721 -31.75 2.93 54.95
#